data_dd7cc499bc5eb3616360963d6dee048b
#
_entry.id   dd7cc499bc5eb3616360963d6dee048b
#
_cell.length_a   1.000
_cell.length_b   1.000
_cell.length_c   1.000
_cell.angle_alpha   90.00
_cell.angle_beta   90.00
_cell.angle_gamma   90.00
#
_symmetry.space_group_name_H-M   'P 1'
#
loop_
_entity.id
_entity.type
_entity.pdbx_description
1 polymer ?
#
loop_
_entity_poly.entity_id
_entity_poly.type
_entity_poly.pdbx_seq_one_letter_code
_entity_poly.pdbx_strand_id
1 'polypeptide(L)'
;VPPERRTDPTANATASDDAPASPTATETRTETTAAADDRFDYDVLVVGSGFGGSVSALRLTEKGYRVGVLEAGRRFTPQTLPSSSWDLRNFLWAPRLGMYGIQRIHLLRDVMILAGAGVGGGSLNYANTLYHPLDPFFEDPQWRHITDWKSELAPFYDQARRMLGVRTNPTVTPSDVHLKAVAEDMGVGHTFRLTPVGVCFGDGRDGDGSRAEPGASVGDPYFGGAGPDRRACTECGECMTGCRHGAKNTLTENYLYFAERDGAEVHPLTTVERLRELPGGGFAADTVRTDAPRRRENARTFTARQVVVAAGTYNTQTLLHRMRDSGALPRLSARLGTLTRTNSEALVGAMSRQVPPPEDLTRGVAITSSIHPDENTHIEPVRYGKGSNAMGLLTAMQVPGGGRIPRWLRFLGLAALHPAVFARSFSNRRWSERVIIGLVMQSLDNSLTTSVRRGLLGGRKKLTSRQGHGEPNPTWIPAGQETATRLAERIDGFPGGTWGDVFNVPMTAHFLGGCPIGDSAETGVIDPYHRLYGHPDVHVVDGSAVTANLGVNPSLTITAQAERAMSMWPNKGEEDTRPEQGERYRRIRPVFPARPAVPAGAFAELRFTPSLPLSVVDSPSRSGDGGPEGDPVPEEGAVPAEGAVPEEVGAVAVGEAAAATGDEARP
;
A
#
# COMPACT_ATOMS: atom_id res chain seq x y z
N VAL A 1 42.11 -23.42 -47.58
CA VAL A 1 42.72 -24.63 -48.20
C VAL A 1 43.24 -25.49 -47.04
N PRO A 2 42.71 -26.72 -46.82
CA PRO A 2 43.33 -27.73 -45.95
C PRO A 2 44.34 -28.55 -46.75
N PRO A 3 45.13 -29.50 -46.21
CA PRO A 3 44.66 -30.85 -45.93
C PRO A 3 45.36 -31.61 -44.77
N GLU A 4 44.74 -32.69 -44.38
CA GLU A 4 44.93 -34.15 -44.49
C GLU A 4 45.57 -34.83 -43.28
N ARG A 5 44.82 -35.75 -42.71
CA ARG A 5 44.79 -37.22 -42.58
C ARG A 5 46.09 -37.96 -42.31
N ARG A 6 46.05 -38.82 -41.30
CA ARG A 6 46.36 -40.28 -41.34
C ARG A 6 46.60 -40.82 -39.93
N THR A 7 45.87 -41.75 -39.50
CA THR A 7 45.72 -43.22 -39.57
C THR A 7 46.39 -43.94 -38.38
N ASP A 8 45.54 -44.79 -37.79
CA ASP A 8 45.80 -45.95 -36.91
C ASP A 8 46.92 -46.89 -37.39
N PRO A 9 47.35 -47.96 -36.63
CA PRO A 9 46.55 -48.94 -35.94
C PRO A 9 47.20 -49.78 -34.78
N THR A 10 46.32 -50.66 -34.19
CA THR A 10 46.57 -52.03 -33.65
C THR A 10 47.19 -52.17 -32.24
N ALA A 11 46.54 -52.79 -31.36
CA ALA A 11 45.99 -54.12 -31.03
C ALA A 11 46.86 -54.85 -29.95
N ASN A 12 46.35 -55.29 -28.85
CA ASN A 12 46.11 -56.68 -28.57
C ASN A 12 45.71 -56.98 -27.12
N ALA A 13 44.84 -57.88 -27.00
CA ALA A 13 44.15 -58.53 -25.93
C ALA A 13 45.00 -59.19 -24.84
N THR A 14 44.40 -59.32 -23.63
CA THR A 14 44.26 -60.66 -22.98
C THR A 14 43.19 -60.60 -21.87
N ALA A 15 42.35 -61.64 -21.85
CA ALA A 15 41.26 -61.91 -20.94
C ALA A 15 41.73 -62.55 -19.62
N SER A 16 40.91 -62.38 -18.56
CA SER A 16 40.61 -63.46 -17.61
C SER A 16 39.36 -63.14 -16.80
N ASP A 17 38.53 -64.18 -16.68
CA ASP A 17 37.24 -64.34 -16.03
C ASP A 17 37.21 -63.93 -14.55
N ASP A 18 36.06 -63.35 -14.09
CA ASP A 18 35.21 -63.99 -13.07
C ASP A 18 33.89 -63.22 -12.89
N ALA A 19 32.76 -63.90 -12.90
CA ALA A 19 31.40 -63.46 -12.70
C ALA A 19 30.93 -63.74 -11.24
N PRO A 20 29.62 -63.46 -10.85
CA PRO A 20 28.85 -62.19 -10.86
C PRO A 20 28.33 -61.84 -9.47
N ALA A 21 27.96 -60.60 -9.21
CA ALA A 21 27.14 -60.20 -8.08
C ALA A 21 25.95 -59.33 -8.57
N SER A 22 24.77 -59.73 -8.13
CA SER A 22 23.45 -59.19 -8.47
C SER A 22 23.28 -57.69 -8.23
N PRO A 23 22.44 -56.99 -9.00
CA PRO A 23 22.21 -55.54 -8.84
C PRO A 23 21.19 -55.26 -7.76
N THR A 24 21.56 -54.47 -6.79
CA THR A 24 20.64 -53.75 -5.90
C THR A 24 19.94 -52.62 -6.65
N ALA A 25 18.62 -52.67 -6.67
CA ALA A 25 17.74 -51.66 -7.20
C ALA A 25 17.86 -50.36 -6.41
N THR A 26 18.42 -49.31 -7.00
CA THR A 26 18.22 -47.91 -6.58
C THR A 26 18.67 -46.94 -7.69
N GLU A 27 17.92 -46.85 -8.76
CA GLU A 27 18.01 -45.71 -9.70
C GLU A 27 16.77 -45.70 -10.59
N THR A 28 15.66 -45.18 -10.06
CA THR A 28 14.52 -44.76 -10.89
C THR A 28 13.60 -43.82 -10.11
N ARG A 29 14.08 -42.64 -9.75
CA ARG A 29 13.19 -41.58 -9.19
C ARG A 29 13.57 -40.15 -9.52
N THR A 30 14.55 -39.92 -10.36
CA THR A 30 15.05 -38.53 -10.63
C THR A 30 14.67 -37.97 -12.01
N GLU A 31 14.15 -38.78 -12.93
CA GLU A 31 13.83 -38.28 -14.29
C GLU A 31 12.36 -37.84 -14.50
N THR A 32 11.46 -38.12 -13.55
CA THR A 32 10.03 -37.82 -13.75
C THR A 32 9.63 -36.42 -13.33
N THR A 33 10.46 -35.68 -12.60
CA THR A 33 10.14 -34.32 -12.13
C THR A 33 10.57 -33.22 -13.08
N ALA A 34 11.62 -33.41 -13.88
CA ALA A 34 12.07 -32.39 -14.85
C ALA A 34 11.15 -32.31 -16.09
N ALA A 35 10.62 -33.44 -16.56
CA ALA A 35 9.73 -33.49 -17.74
C ALA A 35 8.31 -32.97 -17.48
N ALA A 36 7.90 -32.79 -16.21
CA ALA A 36 6.59 -32.24 -15.86
C ALA A 36 6.57 -30.70 -15.82
N ASP A 37 7.71 -30.04 -15.69
CA ASP A 37 7.81 -28.57 -15.59
C ASP A 37 7.70 -27.84 -16.95
N ASP A 38 7.99 -28.51 -18.05
CA ASP A 38 7.89 -27.91 -19.39
C ASP A 38 6.45 -27.83 -19.94
N ARG A 39 5.45 -28.33 -19.21
CA ARG A 39 4.03 -28.28 -19.63
C ARG A 39 3.39 -26.91 -19.49
N PHE A 40 3.97 -26.00 -18.71
CA PHE A 40 3.41 -24.70 -18.39
C PHE A 40 4.32 -23.58 -18.88
N ASP A 41 3.74 -22.43 -19.27
CA ASP A 41 4.51 -21.22 -19.60
C ASP A 41 5.34 -20.78 -18.39
N TYR A 42 4.77 -20.84 -17.17
CA TYR A 42 5.41 -20.46 -15.91
C TYR A 42 5.16 -21.48 -14.80
N ASP A 43 6.01 -21.49 -13.79
CA ASP A 43 5.74 -22.25 -12.56
C ASP A 43 4.66 -21.52 -11.75
N VAL A 44 4.74 -20.18 -11.71
CA VAL A 44 3.78 -19.33 -11.00
C VAL A 44 3.37 -18.14 -11.86
N LEU A 45 2.06 -17.92 -12.00
CA LEU A 45 1.49 -16.69 -12.56
C LEU A 45 1.07 -15.75 -11.45
N VAL A 46 1.51 -14.51 -11.50
CA VAL A 46 1.08 -13.43 -10.62
C VAL A 46 0.13 -12.51 -11.37
N VAL A 47 -1.09 -12.36 -10.88
CA VAL A 47 -2.13 -11.51 -11.49
C VAL A 47 -2.14 -10.16 -10.80
N GLY A 48 -1.50 -9.16 -11.41
CA GLY A 48 -1.30 -7.82 -10.88
C GLY A 48 0.11 -7.58 -10.34
N SER A 49 0.62 -6.38 -10.56
CA SER A 49 1.99 -5.95 -10.22
C SER A 49 2.03 -4.92 -9.08
N GLY A 50 0.98 -4.83 -8.25
CA GLY A 50 0.92 -3.97 -7.06
C GLY A 50 1.78 -4.49 -5.90
N PHE A 51 1.59 -3.96 -4.69
CA PHE A 51 2.43 -4.28 -3.52
C PHE A 51 2.56 -5.80 -3.30
N GLY A 52 1.46 -6.52 -3.18
CA GLY A 52 1.52 -7.97 -2.97
C GLY A 52 2.09 -8.74 -4.16
N GLY A 53 1.74 -8.34 -5.39
CA GLY A 53 2.21 -9.02 -6.60
C GLY A 53 3.69 -8.83 -6.87
N SER A 54 4.24 -7.65 -6.59
CA SER A 54 5.67 -7.37 -6.78
C SER A 54 6.54 -8.09 -5.74
N VAL A 55 6.09 -8.16 -4.47
CA VAL A 55 6.73 -9.00 -3.44
C VAL A 55 6.75 -10.46 -3.90
N SER A 56 5.60 -10.98 -4.34
CA SER A 56 5.50 -12.37 -4.80
C SER A 56 6.40 -12.64 -6.00
N ALA A 57 6.44 -11.72 -6.96
CA ALA A 57 7.30 -11.86 -8.13
C ALA A 57 8.77 -11.98 -7.72
N LEU A 58 9.26 -11.08 -6.86
CA LEU A 58 10.65 -11.13 -6.40
C LEU A 58 10.93 -12.41 -5.59
N ARG A 59 10.17 -12.64 -4.52
CA ARG A 59 10.48 -13.75 -3.59
C ARG A 59 10.42 -15.12 -4.25
N LEU A 60 9.48 -15.32 -5.20
CA LEU A 60 9.39 -16.58 -5.94
C LEU A 60 10.52 -16.73 -6.97
N THR A 61 10.95 -15.64 -7.62
CA THR A 61 12.11 -15.67 -8.51
C THR A 61 13.39 -15.99 -7.75
N GLU A 62 13.63 -15.37 -6.58
CA GLU A 62 14.74 -15.69 -5.67
C GLU A 62 14.74 -17.16 -5.22
N LYS A 63 13.54 -17.79 -5.13
CA LYS A 63 13.35 -19.20 -4.78
C LYS A 63 13.46 -20.14 -5.98
N GLY A 64 13.80 -19.63 -7.17
CA GLY A 64 14.08 -20.41 -8.37
C GLY A 64 12.87 -20.76 -9.24
N TYR A 65 11.69 -20.18 -8.97
CA TYR A 65 10.51 -20.35 -9.82
C TYR A 65 10.57 -19.48 -11.07
N ARG A 66 10.03 -19.99 -12.21
CA ARG A 66 9.75 -19.19 -13.39
C ARG A 66 8.46 -18.41 -13.15
N VAL A 67 8.56 -17.08 -13.10
CA VAL A 67 7.44 -16.21 -12.71
C VAL A 67 7.00 -15.32 -13.86
N GLY A 68 5.70 -15.38 -14.20
CA GLY A 68 5.05 -14.44 -15.11
C GLY A 68 4.11 -13.50 -14.35
N VAL A 69 4.20 -12.19 -14.59
CA VAL A 69 3.34 -11.17 -13.97
C VAL A 69 2.42 -10.56 -15.02
N LEU A 70 1.11 -10.68 -14.83
CA LEU A 70 0.09 -10.18 -15.77
C LEU A 70 -0.52 -8.88 -15.23
N GLU A 71 -0.17 -7.73 -15.84
CA GLU A 71 -0.63 -6.40 -15.40
C GLU A 71 -1.57 -5.77 -16.43
N ALA A 72 -2.76 -5.39 -15.98
CA ALA A 72 -3.78 -4.77 -16.82
C ALA A 72 -3.40 -3.37 -17.31
N GLY A 73 -2.62 -2.65 -16.54
CA GLY A 73 -2.15 -1.30 -16.86
C GLY A 73 -0.87 -1.30 -17.69
N ARG A 74 -0.51 -0.14 -18.18
CA ARG A 74 0.73 0.03 -18.94
C ARG A 74 1.93 0.27 -18.01
N ARG A 75 3.12 0.08 -18.56
CA ARG A 75 4.36 0.55 -17.90
C ARG A 75 4.53 2.04 -18.14
N PHE A 76 4.85 2.75 -17.08
CA PHE A 76 5.15 4.18 -17.12
C PHE A 76 6.65 4.42 -16.97
N THR A 77 7.14 5.45 -17.64
CA THR A 77 8.47 6.03 -17.47
C THR A 77 8.32 7.46 -16.94
N PRO A 78 9.37 8.11 -16.44
CA PRO A 78 9.31 9.51 -16.05
C PRO A 78 8.69 10.44 -17.10
N GLN A 79 8.90 10.14 -18.39
CA GLN A 79 8.38 10.92 -19.53
C GLN A 79 6.90 10.65 -19.83
N THR A 80 6.38 9.48 -19.46
CA THR A 80 5.00 9.07 -19.73
C THR A 80 4.09 9.14 -18.53
N LEU A 81 4.63 9.43 -17.33
CA LEU A 81 3.83 9.78 -16.15
C LEU A 81 3.10 11.12 -16.39
N PRO A 82 1.90 11.30 -15.84
CA PRO A 82 1.14 12.53 -16.03
C PRO A 82 1.89 13.76 -15.51
N SER A 83 1.90 14.83 -16.30
CA SER A 83 2.51 16.11 -15.92
C SER A 83 1.69 16.86 -14.86
N SER A 84 0.40 16.59 -14.78
CA SER A 84 -0.54 17.08 -13.77
C SER A 84 -1.81 16.23 -13.81
N SER A 85 -2.74 16.44 -12.88
CA SER A 85 -4.03 15.77 -12.90
C SER A 85 -4.92 16.14 -14.10
N TRP A 86 -4.59 17.20 -14.86
CA TRP A 86 -5.25 17.57 -16.12
C TRP A 86 -4.75 16.79 -17.34
N ASP A 87 -3.63 16.11 -17.24
CA ASP A 87 -3.20 15.16 -18.27
C ASP A 87 -4.06 13.88 -18.18
N LEU A 88 -5.34 14.02 -18.51
CA LEU A 88 -6.36 13.00 -18.31
C LEU A 88 -6.01 11.66 -18.99
N ARG A 89 -5.32 11.72 -20.14
CA ARG A 89 -4.93 10.50 -20.87
C ARG A 89 -3.95 9.63 -20.09
N ASN A 90 -3.03 10.25 -19.36
CA ASN A 90 -2.00 9.61 -18.56
C ASN A 90 -2.41 9.49 -17.09
N PHE A 91 -3.35 10.33 -16.63
CA PHE A 91 -3.81 10.34 -15.25
C PHE A 91 -5.01 9.41 -15.02
N LEU A 92 -6.10 9.53 -15.83
CA LEU A 92 -7.31 8.73 -15.59
C LEU A 92 -7.29 7.37 -16.29
N TRP A 93 -7.83 6.39 -15.60
CA TRP A 93 -8.09 5.05 -16.12
C TRP A 93 -9.53 4.95 -16.62
N ALA A 94 -9.74 5.19 -17.91
CA ALA A 94 -11.03 5.03 -18.58
C ALA A 94 -10.84 4.34 -19.94
N PRO A 95 -10.59 3.02 -20.00
CA PRO A 95 -10.24 2.30 -21.24
C PRO A 95 -11.29 2.43 -22.34
N ARG A 96 -12.57 2.65 -21.98
CA ARG A 96 -13.64 2.89 -22.97
C ARG A 96 -13.47 4.20 -23.75
N LEU A 97 -12.73 5.15 -23.16
CA LEU A 97 -12.40 6.45 -23.75
C LEU A 97 -10.95 6.50 -24.26
N GLY A 98 -10.25 5.36 -24.32
CA GLY A 98 -8.85 5.28 -24.73
C GLY A 98 -7.86 5.85 -23.71
N MET A 99 -8.28 6.03 -22.44
CA MET A 99 -7.43 6.54 -21.37
C MET A 99 -6.94 5.38 -20.50
N TYR A 100 -5.62 5.23 -20.37
CA TYR A 100 -4.94 4.16 -19.63
C TYR A 100 -4.00 4.75 -18.58
N GLY A 101 -4.50 5.74 -17.83
CA GLY A 101 -3.75 6.46 -16.81
C GLY A 101 -3.58 5.68 -15.50
N ILE A 102 -2.89 6.33 -14.55
CA ILE A 102 -2.53 5.72 -13.26
C ILE A 102 -3.68 5.68 -12.25
N GLN A 103 -4.71 6.51 -12.40
CA GLN A 103 -5.79 6.71 -11.42
C GLN A 103 -7.09 6.05 -11.86
N ARG A 104 -7.53 5.02 -11.13
CA ARG A 104 -8.87 4.42 -11.26
C ARG A 104 -9.83 5.07 -10.29
N ILE A 105 -11.07 5.25 -10.71
CA ILE A 105 -12.20 5.67 -9.87
C ILE A 105 -13.32 4.66 -10.06
N HIS A 106 -13.76 4.02 -8.97
CA HIS A 106 -14.87 3.08 -8.98
C HIS A 106 -15.97 3.59 -8.06
N LEU A 107 -17.20 3.59 -8.53
CA LEU A 107 -18.38 3.92 -7.74
C LEU A 107 -19.15 2.64 -7.43
N LEU A 108 -19.22 2.29 -6.16
CA LEU A 108 -20.13 1.31 -5.60
C LEU A 108 -21.36 2.01 -5.01
N ARG A 109 -22.30 1.23 -4.49
CA ARG A 109 -23.50 1.79 -3.88
C ARG A 109 -23.18 2.61 -2.62
N ASP A 110 -22.27 2.12 -1.80
CA ASP A 110 -22.01 2.65 -0.46
C ASP A 110 -20.64 3.38 -0.35
N VAL A 111 -19.81 3.36 -1.40
CA VAL A 111 -18.48 3.96 -1.36
C VAL A 111 -17.95 4.29 -2.76
N MET A 112 -17.24 5.40 -2.88
CA MET A 112 -16.40 5.74 -4.05
C MET A 112 -14.96 5.35 -3.74
N ILE A 113 -14.30 4.64 -4.68
CA ILE A 113 -12.97 4.06 -4.48
C ILE A 113 -11.97 4.72 -5.43
N LEU A 114 -10.88 5.21 -4.88
CA LEU A 114 -9.68 5.61 -5.61
C LEU A 114 -8.67 4.46 -5.59
N ALA A 115 -8.13 4.08 -6.75
CA ALA A 115 -7.17 2.98 -6.86
C ALA A 115 -6.12 3.25 -7.94
N GLY A 116 -4.99 2.54 -7.88
CA GLY A 116 -3.91 2.64 -8.86
C GLY A 116 -4.09 1.72 -10.07
N ALA A 117 -3.39 2.03 -11.17
CA ALA A 117 -3.27 1.20 -12.36
C ALA A 117 -1.91 1.41 -13.04
N GLY A 118 -1.34 0.33 -13.58
CA GLY A 118 -0.04 0.34 -14.24
C GLY A 118 0.93 -0.64 -13.59
N VAL A 119 2.06 -0.91 -14.25
CA VAL A 119 3.14 -1.70 -13.67
C VAL A 119 3.67 -1.02 -12.41
N GLY A 120 3.55 -1.68 -11.25
CA GLY A 120 3.77 -1.12 -9.93
C GLY A 120 2.49 -0.76 -9.18
N GLY A 121 1.32 -0.92 -9.80
CA GLY A 121 -0.01 -0.78 -9.17
C GLY A 121 -0.20 0.54 -8.42
N GLY A 122 -0.70 0.46 -7.19
CA GLY A 122 -0.96 1.61 -6.31
C GLY A 122 0.27 2.43 -5.96
N SER A 123 1.49 1.88 -6.07
CA SER A 123 2.72 2.62 -5.79
C SER A 123 2.93 3.81 -6.74
N LEU A 124 2.30 3.79 -7.91
CA LEU A 124 2.41 4.89 -8.88
C LEU A 124 1.72 6.16 -8.39
N ASN A 125 0.55 6.04 -7.74
CA ASN A 125 -0.28 7.18 -7.35
C ASN A 125 -0.56 7.31 -5.84
N TYR A 126 0.01 6.44 -4.96
CA TYR A 126 -0.12 6.60 -3.52
C TYR A 126 0.65 7.82 -3.00
N ALA A 127 0.30 8.28 -1.81
CA ALA A 127 0.89 9.46 -1.20
C ALA A 127 2.22 9.20 -0.47
N ASN A 128 2.88 8.07 -0.72
CA ASN A 128 4.15 7.59 -0.17
C ASN A 128 4.13 7.17 1.30
N THR A 129 3.00 7.30 1.98
CA THR A 129 2.88 7.02 3.42
C THR A 129 2.95 5.52 3.71
N LEU A 130 3.73 5.16 4.73
CA LEU A 130 4.05 3.78 5.07
C LEU A 130 3.99 3.57 6.60
N TYR A 131 2.81 3.83 7.16
CA TYR A 131 2.54 3.67 8.58
C TYR A 131 2.42 2.21 9.00
N HIS A 132 2.87 1.91 10.21
CA HIS A 132 2.49 0.69 10.92
C HIS A 132 1.04 0.84 11.41
N PRO A 133 0.20 -0.19 11.33
CA PRO A 133 -1.19 -0.09 11.76
C PRO A 133 -1.33 0.09 13.27
N LEU A 134 -2.48 0.60 13.68
CA LEU A 134 -2.85 0.72 15.09
C LEU A 134 -3.13 -0.66 15.69
N ASP A 135 -2.98 -0.78 17.02
CA ASP A 135 -3.16 -2.06 17.73
C ASP A 135 -4.51 -2.75 17.50
N PRO A 136 -5.66 -2.05 17.37
CA PRO A 136 -6.93 -2.68 17.05
C PRO A 136 -6.93 -3.55 15.79
N PHE A 137 -6.05 -3.27 14.81
CA PHE A 137 -5.89 -4.12 13.64
C PHE A 137 -5.45 -5.54 13.98
N PHE A 138 -4.50 -5.69 14.90
CA PHE A 138 -3.96 -7.01 15.28
C PHE A 138 -4.92 -7.75 16.21
N GLU A 139 -5.73 -7.02 16.96
CA GLU A 139 -6.67 -7.53 17.96
C GLU A 139 -8.08 -7.74 17.42
N ASP A 140 -8.31 -7.50 16.11
CA ASP A 140 -9.64 -7.64 15.50
C ASP A 140 -10.20 -9.07 15.71
N PRO A 141 -11.43 -9.20 16.23
CA PRO A 141 -12.04 -10.49 16.57
C PRO A 141 -12.10 -11.49 15.42
N GLN A 142 -12.03 -11.02 14.16
CA GLN A 142 -12.14 -11.87 12.98
C GLN A 142 -10.94 -12.80 12.79
N TRP A 143 -9.76 -12.43 13.32
CA TRP A 143 -8.54 -13.20 13.09
C TRP A 143 -7.59 -13.35 14.28
N ARG A 144 -7.74 -12.54 15.37
CA ARG A 144 -6.83 -12.56 16.54
C ARG A 144 -6.69 -13.94 17.20
N HIS A 145 -7.71 -14.80 17.08
CA HIS A 145 -7.72 -16.13 17.67
C HIS A 145 -6.78 -17.13 16.98
N ILE A 146 -6.27 -16.82 15.78
CA ILE A 146 -5.41 -17.69 14.99
C ILE A 146 -3.98 -17.67 15.53
N THR A 147 -3.43 -16.47 15.78
CA THR A 147 -2.07 -16.26 16.29
C THR A 147 -1.91 -14.83 16.84
N ASP A 148 -0.81 -14.55 17.55
CA ASP A 148 -0.37 -13.19 17.84
C ASP A 148 0.19 -12.53 16.56
N TRP A 149 -0.70 -11.88 15.82
CA TRP A 149 -0.37 -11.25 14.55
C TRP A 149 0.65 -10.12 14.65
N LYS A 150 0.65 -9.37 15.76
CA LYS A 150 1.62 -8.28 15.98
C LYS A 150 3.04 -8.81 16.04
N SER A 151 3.25 -9.83 16.85
CA SER A 151 4.55 -10.51 16.97
C SER A 151 4.95 -11.26 15.70
N GLU A 152 3.99 -11.88 15.02
CA GLU A 152 4.27 -12.65 13.82
C GLU A 152 4.63 -11.80 12.61
N LEU A 153 3.95 -10.66 12.44
CA LEU A 153 4.17 -9.75 11.31
C LEU A 153 5.36 -8.81 11.51
N ALA A 154 5.86 -8.63 12.75
CA ALA A 154 6.93 -7.69 13.06
C ALA A 154 8.17 -7.81 12.17
N PRO A 155 8.78 -9.00 11.92
CA PRO A 155 9.94 -9.12 11.05
C PRO A 155 9.64 -8.78 9.59
N PHE A 156 8.40 -8.98 9.15
CA PHE A 156 7.98 -8.68 7.78
C PHE A 156 7.66 -7.20 7.58
N TYR A 157 7.17 -6.51 8.60
CA TYR A 157 7.10 -5.05 8.60
C TYR A 157 8.49 -4.42 8.50
N ASP A 158 9.46 -4.93 9.26
CA ASP A 158 10.85 -4.48 9.17
C ASP A 158 11.42 -4.69 7.76
N GLN A 159 11.24 -5.88 7.18
CA GLN A 159 11.69 -6.18 5.82
C GLN A 159 11.01 -5.27 4.78
N ALA A 160 9.69 -5.08 4.87
CA ALA A 160 8.94 -4.20 3.99
C ALA A 160 9.42 -2.74 4.09
N ARG A 161 9.67 -2.23 5.29
CA ARG A 161 10.21 -0.87 5.52
C ARG A 161 11.57 -0.70 4.83
N ARG A 162 12.47 -1.66 4.98
CA ARG A 162 13.81 -1.63 4.35
C ARG A 162 13.72 -1.68 2.83
N MET A 163 12.95 -2.59 2.28
CA MET A 163 12.77 -2.72 0.82
C MET A 163 12.09 -1.49 0.19
N LEU A 164 11.15 -0.87 0.90
CA LEU A 164 10.47 0.35 0.45
C LEU A 164 11.24 1.63 0.78
N GLY A 165 12.41 1.52 1.43
CA GLY A 165 13.25 2.65 1.80
C GLY A 165 12.51 3.68 2.64
N VAL A 166 11.78 3.21 3.67
CA VAL A 166 10.98 4.07 4.55
C VAL A 166 11.87 4.92 5.43
N ARG A 167 11.57 6.20 5.47
CA ARG A 167 12.18 7.17 6.40
C ARG A 167 11.16 8.21 6.85
N THR A 168 11.42 8.84 7.97
CA THR A 168 10.59 9.96 8.44
C THR A 168 10.73 11.15 7.47
N ASN A 169 9.62 11.77 7.10
CA ASN A 169 9.65 12.99 6.30
C ASN A 169 10.47 14.08 7.02
N PRO A 170 11.51 14.65 6.39
CA PRO A 170 12.40 15.60 7.05
C PRO A 170 11.92 17.06 7.00
N THR A 171 10.76 17.33 6.38
CA THR A 171 10.34 18.70 6.06
C THR A 171 9.03 19.06 6.75
N VAL A 172 9.00 20.21 7.39
CA VAL A 172 7.79 20.85 7.91
C VAL A 172 7.33 21.90 6.86
N THR A 173 6.06 21.81 6.48
CA THR A 173 5.44 22.69 5.46
C THR A 173 4.39 23.59 6.11
N PRO A 174 3.89 24.65 5.43
CA PRO A 174 2.80 25.46 5.96
C PRO A 174 1.57 24.64 6.40
N SER A 175 1.21 23.60 5.62
CA SER A 175 0.09 22.72 6.02
C SER A 175 0.33 21.99 7.33
N ASP A 176 1.59 21.63 7.65
CA ASP A 176 1.96 20.97 8.91
C ASP A 176 1.88 21.93 10.08
N VAL A 177 2.31 23.19 9.89
CA VAL A 177 2.19 24.25 10.90
C VAL A 177 0.73 24.49 11.26
N HIS A 178 -0.14 24.60 10.25
CA HIS A 178 -1.58 24.77 10.46
C HIS A 178 -2.20 23.55 11.15
N LEU A 179 -1.87 22.31 10.72
CA LEU A 179 -2.41 21.11 11.31
C LEU A 179 -1.95 20.94 12.77
N LYS A 180 -0.66 21.21 13.07
CA LYS A 180 -0.14 21.16 14.43
C LYS A 180 -0.87 22.11 15.35
N ALA A 181 -1.06 23.36 14.90
CA ALA A 181 -1.80 24.35 15.67
C ALA A 181 -3.27 23.98 15.88
N VAL A 182 -3.92 23.34 14.88
CA VAL A 182 -5.27 22.78 15.05
C VAL A 182 -5.28 21.66 16.08
N ALA A 183 -4.28 20.78 16.08
CA ALA A 183 -4.15 19.71 17.07
C ALA A 183 -3.97 20.28 18.50
N GLU A 184 -3.19 21.35 18.64
CA GLU A 184 -3.02 22.08 19.91
C GLU A 184 -4.33 22.67 20.39
N ASP A 185 -5.11 23.33 19.51
CA ASP A 185 -6.44 23.88 19.83
C ASP A 185 -7.48 22.79 20.18
N MET A 186 -7.29 21.57 19.69
CA MET A 186 -8.13 20.40 20.02
C MET A 186 -7.63 19.66 21.28
N GLY A 187 -6.54 20.10 21.92
CA GLY A 187 -5.94 19.46 23.09
C GLY A 187 -5.15 18.19 22.79
N VAL A 188 -4.90 17.89 21.51
CA VAL A 188 -4.20 16.67 21.04
C VAL A 188 -2.87 16.98 20.34
N GLY A 189 -2.26 18.13 20.60
CA GLY A 189 -1.00 18.57 19.99
C GLY A 189 0.15 17.58 20.20
N HIS A 190 0.14 16.81 21.28
CA HIS A 190 1.13 15.76 21.56
C HIS A 190 1.09 14.59 20.56
N THR A 191 0.00 14.45 19.81
CA THR A 191 -0.17 13.39 18.78
C THR A 191 0.41 13.78 17.42
N PHE A 192 0.78 15.05 17.22
CA PHE A 192 1.37 15.52 15.97
C PHE A 192 2.69 14.82 15.68
N ARG A 193 2.81 14.24 14.47
CA ARG A 193 4.02 13.52 14.01
C ARG A 193 4.29 13.77 12.55
N LEU A 194 5.58 13.74 12.16
CA LEU A 194 5.99 13.71 10.77
C LEU A 194 5.83 12.30 10.21
N THR A 195 5.39 12.20 8.96
CA THR A 195 4.98 10.95 8.30
C THR A 195 6.16 10.08 7.91
N PRO A 196 6.12 8.74 8.15
CA PRO A 196 7.03 7.80 7.52
C PRO A 196 6.69 7.64 6.03
N VAL A 197 7.68 7.89 5.14
CA VAL A 197 7.47 7.95 3.69
C VAL A 197 8.49 7.11 2.93
N GLY A 198 8.06 6.51 1.81
CA GLY A 198 8.93 5.83 0.86
C GLY A 198 9.46 6.77 -0.22
N VAL A 199 10.37 7.67 0.17
CA VAL A 199 10.94 8.71 -0.70
C VAL A 199 12.42 8.88 -0.41
N CYS A 200 13.23 8.99 -1.45
CA CYS A 200 14.64 9.28 -1.35
C CYS A 200 14.86 10.79 -1.18
N PHE A 201 15.54 11.20 -0.10
CA PHE A 201 15.95 12.59 0.15
C PHE A 201 17.48 12.77 0.09
N GLY A 202 18.23 11.69 -0.11
CA GLY A 202 19.69 11.64 -0.12
C GLY A 202 20.18 10.22 0.13
N ASP A 203 21.46 10.07 0.38
CA ASP A 203 22.14 8.83 0.71
C ASP A 203 22.12 8.51 2.21
N GLY A 204 21.65 9.44 3.03
CA GLY A 204 21.50 9.29 4.48
C GLY A 204 20.43 8.32 4.90
N ARG A 205 20.75 7.54 5.94
CA ARG A 205 19.82 6.62 6.61
C ARG A 205 18.98 7.36 7.64
N ASP A 206 17.91 6.74 8.12
CA ASP A 206 17.13 7.30 9.24
C ASP A 206 18.06 7.61 10.43
N GLY A 207 18.06 8.87 10.86
CA GLY A 207 18.78 9.34 12.03
C GLY A 207 20.08 10.10 11.78
N ASP A 208 20.68 10.06 10.58
CA ASP A 208 21.90 10.84 10.29
C ASP A 208 21.65 12.26 9.74
N GLY A 209 20.38 12.57 9.41
CA GLY A 209 19.94 13.89 8.96
C GLY A 209 20.49 14.33 7.60
N SER A 210 21.27 13.51 6.90
CA SER A 210 21.85 13.90 5.64
C SER A 210 20.80 13.99 4.54
N ARG A 211 20.77 15.15 3.88
CA ARG A 211 19.94 15.44 2.72
C ARG A 211 20.84 15.85 1.58
N ALA A 212 20.63 15.26 0.41
CA ALA A 212 21.27 15.76 -0.80
C ALA A 212 20.51 16.98 -1.36
N GLU A 213 21.16 17.74 -2.21
CA GLU A 213 20.51 18.83 -2.93
C GLU A 213 19.30 18.30 -3.72
N PRO A 214 18.16 19.02 -3.72
CA PRO A 214 16.95 18.62 -4.43
C PRO A 214 17.22 18.29 -5.90
N GLY A 215 16.86 17.06 -6.31
CA GLY A 215 17.06 16.56 -7.67
C GLY A 215 18.47 16.00 -7.96
N ALA A 216 19.40 16.05 -7.01
CA ALA A 216 20.72 15.45 -7.18
C ALA A 216 20.63 13.91 -7.32
N SER A 217 21.52 13.32 -8.12
CA SER A 217 21.69 11.87 -8.17
C SER A 217 22.48 11.40 -6.95
N VAL A 218 22.03 10.35 -6.29
CA VAL A 218 22.60 9.82 -5.05
C VAL A 218 23.02 8.35 -5.15
N GLY A 219 22.99 7.78 -6.36
CA GLY A 219 23.23 6.34 -6.54
C GLY A 219 22.12 5.50 -5.89
N ASP A 220 22.50 4.30 -5.43
CA ASP A 220 21.63 3.37 -4.72
C ASP A 220 21.86 3.43 -3.21
N PRO A 221 20.96 4.04 -2.41
CA PRO A 221 21.14 4.13 -0.96
C PRO A 221 20.62 2.91 -0.19
N TYR A 222 19.95 1.96 -0.84
CA TYR A 222 19.17 0.91 -0.18
C TYR A 222 19.72 -0.50 -0.36
N PHE A 223 20.29 -0.81 -1.54
CA PHE A 223 20.53 -2.18 -1.99
C PHE A 223 22.01 -2.50 -2.19
N GLY A 224 22.90 -1.70 -1.59
CA GLY A 224 24.36 -1.96 -1.65
C GLY A 224 24.96 -1.84 -3.05
N GLY A 225 24.41 -0.99 -3.90
CA GLY A 225 24.83 -0.78 -5.27
C GLY A 225 24.22 -1.77 -6.29
N ALA A 226 23.39 -2.70 -5.85
CA ALA A 226 22.69 -3.65 -6.74
C ALA A 226 21.36 -3.09 -7.28
N GLY A 227 20.82 -2.03 -6.66
CA GLY A 227 19.58 -1.37 -7.03
C GLY A 227 19.79 -0.25 -8.06
N PRO A 228 18.69 0.37 -8.51
CA PRO A 228 18.75 1.49 -9.44
C PRO A 228 19.23 2.77 -8.75
N ASP A 229 19.91 3.63 -9.50
CA ASP A 229 20.23 4.99 -9.06
C ASP A 229 18.98 5.76 -8.67
N ARG A 230 19.07 6.54 -7.59
CA ARG A 230 17.98 7.35 -7.07
C ARG A 230 18.30 8.84 -7.25
N ARG A 231 17.27 9.67 -7.06
CA ARG A 231 17.43 11.12 -7.01
C ARG A 231 16.79 11.66 -5.73
N ALA A 232 17.40 12.70 -5.16
CA ALA A 232 16.85 13.39 -4.01
C ALA A 232 15.53 14.09 -4.35
N CYS A 233 14.56 14.05 -3.42
CA CYS A 233 13.25 14.65 -3.61
C CYS A 233 13.33 16.17 -3.80
N THR A 234 12.58 16.67 -4.78
CA THR A 234 12.45 18.12 -5.06
C THR A 234 11.31 18.77 -4.28
N GLU A 235 10.57 18.00 -3.49
CA GLU A 235 9.42 18.47 -2.70
C GLU A 235 8.34 19.19 -3.52
N CYS A 236 8.11 18.73 -4.74
CA CYS A 236 7.17 19.33 -5.70
C CYS A 236 5.69 19.04 -5.44
N GLY A 237 5.34 18.17 -4.48
CA GLY A 237 3.95 17.76 -4.21
C GLY A 237 3.32 16.84 -5.26
N GLU A 238 4.05 16.39 -6.29
CA GLU A 238 3.51 15.63 -7.42
C GLU A 238 3.41 14.11 -7.17
N CYS A 239 3.55 13.64 -5.95
CA CYS A 239 3.62 12.21 -5.65
C CYS A 239 2.40 11.41 -6.15
N MET A 240 1.19 11.98 -6.07
CA MET A 240 -0.05 11.32 -6.49
C MET A 240 -0.33 11.41 -8.00
N THR A 241 0.45 12.18 -8.75
CA THR A 241 0.45 12.16 -10.22
C THR A 241 1.59 11.32 -10.79
N GLY A 242 2.32 10.61 -9.91
CA GLY A 242 3.52 9.85 -10.26
C GLY A 242 4.78 10.71 -10.19
N CYS A 243 5.86 10.16 -9.65
CA CYS A 243 7.12 10.88 -9.50
C CYS A 243 7.93 10.89 -10.80
N ARG A 244 7.94 11.99 -11.51
CA ARG A 244 8.76 12.18 -12.72
C ARG A 244 10.24 12.46 -12.41
N HIS A 245 10.56 12.68 -11.12
CA HIS A 245 11.91 13.06 -10.65
C HIS A 245 12.76 11.87 -10.18
N GLY A 246 12.17 10.67 -10.04
CA GLY A 246 12.91 9.47 -9.62
C GLY A 246 13.21 9.40 -8.11
N ALA A 247 12.54 10.21 -7.28
CA ALA A 247 12.72 10.20 -5.83
C ALA A 247 11.78 9.26 -5.07
N LYS A 248 10.57 9.04 -5.58
CA LYS A 248 9.58 8.16 -4.97
C LYS A 248 9.97 6.70 -5.13
N ASN A 249 9.94 5.94 -4.05
CA ASN A 249 10.25 4.51 -4.05
C ASN A 249 9.03 3.70 -4.53
N THR A 250 8.74 3.77 -5.84
CA THR A 250 7.73 2.93 -6.47
C THR A 250 8.22 1.49 -6.56
N LEU A 251 7.31 0.55 -6.75
CA LEU A 251 7.67 -0.87 -6.82
C LEU A 251 8.56 -1.22 -8.02
N THR A 252 8.60 -0.37 -9.04
CA THR A 252 9.53 -0.46 -10.17
C THR A 252 10.98 -0.10 -9.81
N GLU A 253 11.20 0.50 -8.64
CA GLU A 253 12.51 0.91 -8.14
C GLU A 253 13.07 -0.04 -7.07
N ASN A 254 12.34 -1.10 -6.73
CA ASN A 254 12.70 -2.07 -5.70
C ASN A 254 12.24 -3.50 -6.08
N TYR A 255 11.12 -3.99 -5.58
CA TYR A 255 10.68 -5.38 -5.78
C TYR A 255 10.62 -5.80 -7.26
N LEU A 256 9.99 -5.03 -8.13
CA LEU A 256 9.89 -5.39 -9.56
C LEU A 256 11.22 -5.23 -10.27
N TYR A 257 12.03 -4.23 -9.89
CA TYR A 257 13.37 -4.08 -10.43
C TYR A 257 14.20 -5.37 -10.28
N PHE A 258 14.24 -5.89 -9.05
CA PHE A 258 14.99 -7.11 -8.77
C PHE A 258 14.32 -8.35 -9.38
N ALA A 259 13.00 -8.45 -9.34
CA ALA A 259 12.28 -9.57 -9.94
C ALA A 259 12.58 -9.69 -11.45
N GLU A 260 12.50 -8.58 -12.19
CA GLU A 260 12.76 -8.55 -13.64
C GLU A 260 14.24 -8.78 -13.95
N ARG A 261 15.15 -8.18 -13.17
CA ARG A 261 16.61 -8.41 -13.30
C ARG A 261 16.96 -9.89 -13.18
N ASP A 262 16.30 -10.59 -12.27
CA ASP A 262 16.59 -11.99 -11.93
C ASP A 262 15.68 -12.99 -12.70
N GLY A 263 14.92 -12.52 -13.70
CA GLY A 263 14.25 -13.36 -14.70
C GLY A 263 12.73 -13.47 -14.62
N ALA A 264 12.04 -12.69 -13.77
CA ALA A 264 10.58 -12.59 -13.84
C ALA A 264 10.15 -11.83 -15.10
N GLU A 265 9.11 -12.29 -15.77
CA GLU A 265 8.56 -11.63 -16.96
C GLU A 265 7.30 -10.84 -16.63
N VAL A 266 7.33 -9.51 -16.80
CA VAL A 266 6.17 -8.64 -16.62
C VAL A 266 5.49 -8.37 -17.95
N HIS A 267 4.21 -8.74 -18.07
CA HIS A 267 3.35 -8.51 -19.24
C HIS A 267 2.40 -7.33 -19.00
N PRO A 268 2.76 -6.09 -19.35
CA PRO A 268 1.88 -4.94 -19.23
C PRO A 268 0.73 -5.01 -20.26
N LEU A 269 -0.33 -4.23 -19.99
CA LEU A 269 -1.54 -4.18 -20.84
C LEU A 269 -2.18 -5.55 -21.07
N THR A 270 -2.07 -6.44 -20.09
CA THR A 270 -2.59 -7.82 -20.14
C THR A 270 -3.65 -8.00 -19.06
N THR A 271 -4.93 -7.94 -19.45
CA THR A 271 -6.06 -8.11 -18.53
C THR A 271 -6.47 -9.56 -18.44
N VAL A 272 -6.40 -10.16 -17.24
CA VAL A 272 -6.97 -11.48 -16.96
C VAL A 272 -8.49 -11.38 -16.90
N GLU A 273 -9.18 -12.12 -17.77
CA GLU A 273 -10.65 -12.17 -17.80
C GLU A 273 -11.20 -13.42 -17.12
N ARG A 274 -10.45 -14.53 -17.15
CA ARG A 274 -10.83 -15.81 -16.57
C ARG A 274 -9.62 -16.55 -16.05
N LEU A 275 -9.77 -17.15 -14.88
CA LEU A 275 -8.84 -18.13 -14.30
C LEU A 275 -9.59 -19.46 -14.19
N ARG A 276 -9.00 -20.56 -14.60
CA ARG A 276 -9.62 -21.89 -14.56
C ARG A 276 -8.59 -22.97 -14.28
N GLU A 277 -9.02 -24.00 -13.59
CA GLU A 277 -8.22 -25.20 -13.38
C GLU A 277 -8.08 -25.98 -14.72
N LEU A 278 -6.94 -26.63 -14.89
CA LEU A 278 -6.67 -27.50 -16.04
C LEU A 278 -6.87 -28.97 -15.68
N PRO A 279 -7.38 -29.79 -16.64
CA PRO A 279 -7.36 -31.23 -16.48
C PRO A 279 -5.92 -31.71 -16.27
N GLY A 280 -5.67 -32.42 -15.17
CA GLY A 280 -4.32 -32.90 -14.82
C GLY A 280 -3.50 -31.92 -13.98
N GLY A 281 -4.14 -30.90 -13.41
CA GLY A 281 -3.55 -29.93 -12.46
C GLY A 281 -3.01 -28.66 -13.13
N GLY A 282 -2.77 -27.64 -12.30
CA GLY A 282 -2.38 -26.31 -12.77
C GLY A 282 -3.56 -25.47 -13.27
N PHE A 283 -3.25 -24.27 -13.77
CA PHE A 283 -4.22 -23.24 -14.13
C PHE A 283 -3.95 -22.65 -15.50
N ALA A 284 -5.03 -22.19 -16.13
CA ALA A 284 -4.98 -21.32 -17.30
C ALA A 284 -5.59 -19.95 -16.98
N ALA A 285 -4.87 -18.89 -17.31
CA ALA A 285 -5.33 -17.52 -17.26
C ALA A 285 -5.64 -17.04 -18.69
N ASP A 286 -6.93 -16.93 -19.00
CA ASP A 286 -7.39 -16.39 -20.29
C ASP A 286 -7.35 -14.87 -20.21
N THR A 287 -6.59 -14.24 -21.10
CA THR A 287 -6.30 -12.81 -21.07
C THR A 287 -6.72 -12.13 -22.37
N VAL A 288 -6.85 -10.80 -22.27
CA VAL A 288 -7.03 -9.93 -23.42
C VAL A 288 -6.08 -8.75 -23.33
N ARG A 289 -5.62 -8.25 -24.45
CA ARG A 289 -4.85 -7.01 -24.47
C ARG A 289 -5.75 -5.84 -24.07
N THR A 290 -5.34 -5.07 -23.07
CA THR A 290 -6.17 -4.03 -22.43
C THR A 290 -6.51 -2.89 -23.39
N ASP A 291 -5.54 -2.46 -24.20
CA ASP A 291 -5.62 -1.32 -25.13
C ASP A 291 -6.08 -1.71 -26.55
N ALA A 292 -6.37 -2.98 -26.80
CA ALA A 292 -6.82 -3.42 -28.12
C ALA A 292 -8.29 -3.05 -28.39
N PRO A 293 -8.60 -2.47 -29.55
CA PRO A 293 -9.98 -2.12 -29.93
C PRO A 293 -10.87 -3.37 -30.06
N ARG A 294 -10.31 -4.48 -30.52
CA ARG A 294 -10.99 -5.77 -30.71
C ARG A 294 -10.41 -6.80 -29.75
N ARG A 295 -10.89 -6.79 -28.51
CA ARG A 295 -10.36 -7.62 -27.42
C ARG A 295 -10.28 -9.12 -27.74
N ARG A 296 -11.25 -9.67 -28.46
CA ARG A 296 -11.29 -11.11 -28.80
C ARG A 296 -10.20 -11.55 -29.78
N GLU A 297 -9.78 -10.70 -30.70
CA GLU A 297 -8.72 -10.99 -31.65
C GLU A 297 -7.32 -10.98 -31.02
N ASN A 298 -7.20 -10.42 -29.83
CA ASN A 298 -5.95 -10.31 -29.07
C ASN A 298 -6.02 -11.10 -27.74
N ALA A 299 -6.78 -12.18 -27.73
CA ALA A 299 -6.83 -13.09 -26.60
C ALA A 299 -5.57 -13.98 -26.58
N ARG A 300 -5.01 -14.15 -25.40
CA ARG A 300 -3.91 -15.08 -25.11
C ARG A 300 -4.22 -15.84 -23.83
N THR A 301 -3.88 -17.13 -23.81
CA THR A 301 -3.93 -17.92 -22.58
C THR A 301 -2.51 -18.15 -22.10
N PHE A 302 -2.30 -17.91 -20.81
CA PHE A 302 -1.08 -18.27 -20.09
C PHE A 302 -1.38 -19.43 -19.15
N THR A 303 -0.42 -20.32 -18.99
CA THR A 303 -0.55 -21.51 -18.14
C THR A 303 0.50 -21.50 -17.02
N ALA A 304 0.10 -21.98 -15.82
CA ALA A 304 1.03 -22.14 -14.70
C ALA A 304 0.58 -23.26 -13.77
N ARG A 305 1.53 -23.77 -13.01
CA ARG A 305 1.25 -24.75 -11.94
C ARG A 305 0.46 -24.12 -10.80
N GLN A 306 0.85 -22.89 -10.39
CA GLN A 306 0.24 -22.16 -9.28
C GLN A 306 -0.06 -20.71 -9.68
N VAL A 307 -0.97 -20.06 -8.96
CA VAL A 307 -1.36 -18.66 -9.25
C VAL A 307 -1.38 -17.83 -7.98
N VAL A 308 -0.84 -16.62 -8.07
CA VAL A 308 -0.96 -15.58 -7.05
C VAL A 308 -1.87 -14.48 -7.56
N VAL A 309 -3.00 -14.26 -6.90
CA VAL A 309 -3.95 -13.20 -7.24
C VAL A 309 -3.63 -11.96 -6.41
N ALA A 310 -3.20 -10.90 -7.09
CA ALA A 310 -2.76 -9.62 -6.51
C ALA A 310 -3.24 -8.42 -7.35
N ALA A 311 -4.45 -8.52 -7.93
CA ALA A 311 -5.00 -7.55 -8.89
C ALA A 311 -5.51 -6.24 -8.25
N GLY A 312 -5.35 -6.07 -6.94
CA GLY A 312 -5.94 -5.01 -6.12
C GLY A 312 -7.38 -5.34 -5.73
N THR A 313 -7.77 -5.01 -4.52
CA THR A 313 -8.99 -5.49 -3.84
C THR A 313 -10.24 -5.49 -4.72
N TYR A 314 -10.51 -4.39 -5.43
CA TYR A 314 -11.69 -4.30 -6.30
C TYR A 314 -11.65 -5.32 -7.45
N ASN A 315 -10.48 -5.48 -8.10
CA ASN A 315 -10.35 -6.37 -9.26
C ASN A 315 -10.25 -7.82 -8.82
N THR A 316 -9.53 -8.12 -7.73
CA THR A 316 -9.43 -9.46 -7.13
C THR A 316 -10.81 -9.98 -6.75
N GLN A 317 -11.61 -9.21 -6.02
CA GLN A 317 -12.97 -9.59 -5.69
C GLN A 317 -13.84 -9.75 -6.94
N THR A 318 -13.72 -8.83 -7.92
CA THR A 318 -14.47 -8.91 -9.18
C THR A 318 -14.12 -10.18 -9.95
N LEU A 319 -12.83 -10.55 -10.01
CA LEU A 319 -12.36 -11.76 -10.69
C LEU A 319 -12.89 -13.01 -9.99
N LEU A 320 -12.66 -13.15 -8.68
CA LEU A 320 -13.06 -14.33 -7.91
C LEU A 320 -14.58 -14.54 -7.90
N HIS A 321 -15.38 -13.48 -7.70
CA HIS A 321 -16.84 -13.59 -7.82
C HIS A 321 -17.28 -14.07 -9.20
N ARG A 322 -16.64 -13.61 -10.27
CA ARG A 322 -16.94 -14.08 -11.63
C ARG A 322 -16.55 -15.53 -11.84
N MET A 323 -15.42 -15.94 -11.27
CA MET A 323 -14.96 -17.34 -11.37
C MET A 323 -15.90 -18.28 -10.64
N ARG A 324 -16.37 -17.90 -9.43
CA ARG A 324 -17.40 -18.63 -8.70
C ARG A 324 -18.69 -18.75 -9.51
N ASP A 325 -19.20 -17.62 -10.00
CA ASP A 325 -20.49 -17.55 -10.72
C ASP A 325 -20.47 -18.28 -12.08
N SER A 326 -19.30 -18.45 -12.70
CA SER A 326 -19.13 -19.18 -13.96
C SER A 326 -18.78 -20.65 -13.77
N GLY A 327 -18.57 -21.10 -12.51
CA GLY A 327 -18.13 -22.45 -12.21
C GLY A 327 -16.65 -22.73 -12.57
N ALA A 328 -15.86 -21.69 -12.87
CA ALA A 328 -14.44 -21.85 -13.20
C ALA A 328 -13.60 -22.17 -11.95
N LEU A 329 -13.98 -21.64 -10.79
CA LEU A 329 -13.47 -21.99 -9.47
C LEU A 329 -14.67 -22.25 -8.55
N PRO A 330 -15.24 -23.46 -8.58
CA PRO A 330 -16.55 -23.72 -7.95
C PRO A 330 -16.48 -23.86 -6.42
N ARG A 331 -15.31 -24.16 -5.85
CA ARG A 331 -15.12 -24.46 -4.42
C ARG A 331 -14.73 -23.23 -3.59
N LEU A 332 -14.86 -22.01 -4.15
CA LEU A 332 -14.60 -20.78 -3.40
C LEU A 332 -15.52 -20.63 -2.20
N SER A 333 -14.96 -20.24 -1.06
CA SER A 333 -15.70 -20.00 0.18
C SER A 333 -16.88 -19.03 -0.01
N ALA A 334 -17.96 -19.27 0.71
CA ALA A 334 -19.13 -18.40 0.78
C ALA A 334 -18.80 -17.03 1.41
N ARG A 335 -17.70 -16.94 2.14
CA ARG A 335 -17.20 -15.69 2.77
C ARG A 335 -16.66 -14.67 1.77
N LEU A 336 -16.47 -15.05 0.51
CA LEU A 336 -15.97 -14.14 -0.53
C LEU A 336 -16.82 -12.87 -0.63
N GLY A 337 -16.17 -11.73 -0.44
CA GLY A 337 -16.76 -10.40 -0.41
C GLY A 337 -17.21 -9.92 0.97
N THR A 338 -17.22 -10.78 2.01
CA THR A 338 -17.46 -10.34 3.39
C THR A 338 -16.23 -9.65 3.96
N LEU A 339 -16.40 -8.87 5.04
CA LEU A 339 -15.32 -8.10 5.66
C LEU A 339 -14.54 -7.25 4.64
N THR A 340 -15.23 -6.70 3.65
CA THR A 340 -14.65 -5.68 2.78
C THR A 340 -14.54 -4.40 3.57
N ARG A 341 -13.32 -3.86 3.72
CA ARG A 341 -12.98 -2.75 4.58
C ARG A 341 -12.75 -1.46 3.76
N THR A 342 -12.98 -0.32 4.35
CA THR A 342 -12.80 1.00 3.72
C THR A 342 -11.92 1.92 4.56
N ASN A 343 -11.35 1.41 5.65
CA ASN A 343 -10.66 2.20 6.66
C ASN A 343 -11.57 3.27 7.29
N SER A 344 -12.90 3.11 7.17
CA SER A 344 -13.91 4.09 7.60
C SER A 344 -13.53 5.53 7.19
N GLU A 345 -13.12 5.70 5.95
CA GLU A 345 -12.41 6.87 5.46
C GLU A 345 -13.34 7.98 5.02
N ALA A 346 -12.92 9.22 5.28
CA ALA A 346 -13.51 10.43 4.71
C ALA A 346 -12.44 11.38 4.19
N LEU A 347 -12.75 12.09 3.11
CA LEU A 347 -11.94 13.18 2.60
C LEU A 347 -12.63 14.50 2.91
N VAL A 348 -12.00 15.31 3.73
CA VAL A 348 -12.41 16.67 4.10
C VAL A 348 -11.32 17.66 3.69
N GLY A 349 -11.45 18.93 3.99
CA GLY A 349 -10.35 19.88 3.77
C GLY A 349 -10.76 21.33 3.99
N ALA A 350 -9.80 22.21 3.77
CA ALA A 350 -9.95 23.64 3.86
C ALA A 350 -9.45 24.30 2.57
N MET A 351 -10.17 25.28 2.05
CA MET A 351 -9.79 26.03 0.84
C MET A 351 -9.70 27.51 1.14
N SER A 352 -8.52 28.10 0.93
CA SER A 352 -8.31 29.56 1.07
C SER A 352 -9.17 30.35 0.09
N ARG A 353 -9.71 31.49 0.56
CA ARG A 353 -10.43 32.46 -0.29
C ARG A 353 -9.51 33.25 -1.22
N GLN A 354 -8.24 33.37 -0.84
CA GLN A 354 -7.25 34.16 -1.57
C GLN A 354 -6.72 33.41 -2.81
N VAL A 355 -6.50 34.15 -3.91
CA VAL A 355 -5.98 33.61 -5.18
C VAL A 355 -5.00 34.65 -5.79
N PRO A 356 -3.66 34.45 -5.73
CA PRO A 356 -2.98 33.30 -5.10
C PRO A 356 -3.15 33.27 -3.57
N PRO A 357 -2.94 32.14 -2.91
CA PRO A 357 -2.86 32.09 -1.45
C PRO A 357 -1.56 32.75 -0.96
N PRO A 358 -1.50 33.21 0.30
CA PRO A 358 -0.30 33.85 0.86
C PRO A 358 0.86 32.86 1.05
N GLU A 359 0.54 31.58 1.18
CA GLU A 359 1.50 30.50 1.41
C GLU A 359 1.44 29.45 0.29
N ASP A 360 2.57 28.82 -0.02
CA ASP A 360 2.62 27.72 -0.99
C ASP A 360 2.25 26.39 -0.32
N LEU A 361 0.98 25.99 -0.46
CA LEU A 361 0.46 24.75 0.08
C LEU A 361 0.79 23.51 -0.77
N THR A 362 1.51 23.68 -1.90
CA THR A 362 1.87 22.56 -2.79
C THR A 362 3.23 21.95 -2.47
N ARG A 363 4.09 22.62 -1.68
CA ARG A 363 5.44 22.16 -1.38
C ARG A 363 5.46 21.02 -0.36
N GLY A 364 6.42 20.11 -0.53
CA GLY A 364 6.60 18.92 0.29
C GLY A 364 6.25 17.64 -0.47
N VAL A 365 6.37 16.49 0.19
CA VAL A 365 5.79 15.23 -0.29
C VAL A 365 4.27 15.27 -0.13
N ALA A 366 3.54 14.32 -0.73
CA ALA A 366 2.08 14.39 -0.77
C ALA A 366 1.43 14.42 0.62
N ILE A 367 1.99 13.72 1.61
CA ILE A 367 1.59 13.74 3.02
C ILE A 367 2.84 13.90 3.87
N THR A 368 2.86 14.92 4.74
CA THR A 368 4.05 15.31 5.49
C THR A 368 3.93 15.12 6.99
N SER A 369 2.72 15.09 7.54
CA SER A 369 2.45 14.91 8.97
C SER A 369 1.12 14.22 9.24
N SER A 370 0.82 13.97 10.50
CA SER A 370 -0.46 13.43 10.95
C SER A 370 -0.78 13.85 12.39
N ILE A 371 -2.06 13.71 12.76
CA ILE A 371 -2.57 13.85 14.14
C ILE A 371 -3.56 12.73 14.45
N HIS A 372 -3.77 12.46 15.74
CA HIS A 372 -4.79 11.54 16.24
C HIS A 372 -5.74 12.32 17.18
N PRO A 373 -6.92 12.75 16.68
CA PRO A 373 -7.91 13.44 17.51
C PRO A 373 -8.51 12.57 18.61
N ASP A 374 -8.56 11.28 18.40
CA ASP A 374 -8.99 10.25 19.34
C ASP A 374 -8.24 8.93 19.07
N GLU A 375 -8.47 7.90 19.89
CA GLU A 375 -7.78 6.61 19.81
C GLU A 375 -7.99 5.83 18.50
N ASN A 376 -9.09 6.09 17.80
CA ASN A 376 -9.49 5.38 16.58
C ASN A 376 -9.30 6.22 15.32
N THR A 377 -9.07 7.52 15.43
CA THR A 377 -9.06 8.44 14.28
C THR A 377 -7.66 8.95 13.99
N HIS A 378 -7.26 8.87 12.73
CA HIS A 378 -6.01 9.37 12.18
C HIS A 378 -6.31 10.37 11.06
N ILE A 379 -5.68 11.55 11.09
CA ILE A 379 -5.87 12.62 10.10
C ILE A 379 -4.53 13.07 9.53
N GLU A 380 -4.46 13.14 8.20
CA GLU A 380 -3.27 13.52 7.43
C GLU A 380 -3.57 14.71 6.51
N PRO A 381 -2.68 15.72 6.39
CA PRO A 381 -2.78 16.77 5.40
C PRO A 381 -2.23 16.26 4.05
N VAL A 382 -3.10 16.21 3.04
CA VAL A 382 -2.77 15.72 1.70
C VAL A 382 -2.68 16.88 0.71
N ARG A 383 -1.75 16.80 -0.24
CA ARG A 383 -1.59 17.81 -1.29
C ARG A 383 -1.35 17.21 -2.66
N TYR A 384 -1.63 18.03 -3.67
CA TYR A 384 -1.23 17.83 -5.05
C TYR A 384 -0.21 18.91 -5.46
N GLY A 385 0.68 18.56 -6.38
CA GLY A 385 1.62 19.51 -6.96
C GLY A 385 0.94 20.67 -7.70
N LYS A 386 1.68 21.75 -7.90
CA LYS A 386 1.21 22.97 -8.55
C LYS A 386 0.62 22.70 -9.93
N GLY A 387 -0.59 23.19 -10.17
CA GLY A 387 -1.32 23.00 -11.43
C GLY A 387 -2.16 21.72 -11.52
N SER A 388 -2.06 20.80 -10.55
CA SER A 388 -2.86 19.56 -10.50
C SER A 388 -4.25 19.82 -9.93
N ASN A 389 -5.09 20.55 -10.66
CA ASN A 389 -6.37 21.04 -10.16
C ASN A 389 -7.59 20.18 -10.53
N ALA A 390 -7.44 19.11 -11.35
CA ALA A 390 -8.58 18.32 -11.82
C ALA A 390 -9.31 17.58 -10.69
N MET A 391 -8.61 17.22 -9.62
CA MET A 391 -9.23 16.54 -8.46
C MET A 391 -10.16 17.49 -7.68
N GLY A 392 -10.02 18.79 -7.83
CA GLY A 392 -10.94 19.78 -7.32
C GLY A 392 -12.38 19.64 -7.85
N LEU A 393 -12.57 18.98 -9.00
CA LEU A 393 -13.91 18.64 -9.52
C LEU A 393 -14.68 17.64 -8.62
N LEU A 394 -13.99 16.90 -7.76
CA LEU A 394 -14.59 16.00 -6.79
C LEU A 394 -14.95 16.68 -5.46
N THR A 395 -14.52 17.93 -5.27
CA THR A 395 -14.77 18.68 -4.02
C THR A 395 -16.11 19.41 -4.05
N ALA A 396 -16.69 19.57 -2.88
CA ALA A 396 -17.92 20.30 -2.63
C ALA A 396 -17.80 21.09 -1.32
N MET A 397 -18.71 22.03 -1.11
CA MET A 397 -18.84 22.68 0.19
C MET A 397 -19.15 21.64 1.28
N GLN A 398 -18.51 21.75 2.44
CA GLN A 398 -18.75 20.84 3.55
C GLN A 398 -20.21 20.87 4.00
N VAL A 399 -20.78 19.68 4.21
CA VAL A 399 -22.14 19.51 4.73
C VAL A 399 -22.09 18.66 5.99
N PRO A 400 -22.50 19.18 7.15
CA PRO A 400 -22.57 18.40 8.38
C PRO A 400 -23.45 17.17 8.21
N GLY A 401 -22.99 16.03 8.73
CA GLY A 401 -23.77 14.81 8.84
C GLY A 401 -24.65 14.79 10.09
N GLY A 402 -25.24 13.63 10.38
CA GLY A 402 -26.12 13.44 11.55
C GLY A 402 -27.42 14.27 11.47
N GLY A 403 -28.49 13.77 12.02
CA GLY A 403 -29.78 14.44 12.06
C GLY A 403 -30.77 13.98 10.99
N ARG A 404 -32.02 14.45 11.11
CA ARG A 404 -33.17 13.92 10.37
C ARG A 404 -33.33 14.44 8.93
N ILE A 405 -32.70 15.58 8.61
CA ILE A 405 -32.79 16.19 7.28
C ILE A 405 -31.76 15.52 6.36
N PRO A 406 -32.14 15.01 5.16
CA PRO A 406 -31.20 14.47 4.19
C PRO A 406 -30.08 15.45 3.85
N ARG A 407 -28.83 14.98 3.75
CA ARG A 407 -27.64 15.84 3.53
C ARG A 407 -27.75 16.69 2.25
N TRP A 408 -28.30 16.14 1.18
CA TRP A 408 -28.49 16.92 -0.06
C TRP A 408 -29.44 18.11 0.12
N LEU A 409 -30.49 18.00 0.97
CA LEU A 409 -31.37 19.13 1.31
C LEU A 409 -30.62 20.18 2.16
N ARG A 410 -29.80 19.73 3.13
CA ARG A 410 -28.93 20.64 3.89
C ARG A 410 -27.94 21.36 2.98
N PHE A 411 -27.35 20.62 2.01
CA PHE A 411 -26.47 21.20 1.01
C PHE A 411 -27.14 22.34 0.25
N LEU A 412 -28.37 22.15 -0.23
CA LEU A 412 -29.13 23.21 -0.91
C LEU A 412 -29.43 24.39 0.00
N GLY A 413 -29.79 24.15 1.28
CA GLY A 413 -29.99 25.20 2.27
C GLY A 413 -28.72 26.00 2.54
N LEU A 414 -27.57 25.33 2.74
CA LEU A 414 -26.28 26.00 2.93
C LEU A 414 -25.83 26.77 1.69
N ALA A 415 -26.08 26.22 0.49
CA ALA A 415 -25.80 26.92 -0.77
C ALA A 415 -26.60 28.23 -0.91
N ALA A 416 -27.86 28.21 -0.49
CA ALA A 416 -28.72 29.41 -0.48
C ALA A 416 -28.30 30.43 0.60
N LEU A 417 -27.87 29.96 1.78
CA LEU A 417 -27.41 30.83 2.87
C LEU A 417 -26.01 31.41 2.61
N HIS A 418 -25.14 30.68 1.89
CA HIS A 418 -23.75 31.07 1.62
C HIS A 418 -23.42 31.04 0.12
N PRO A 419 -24.12 31.81 -0.74
CA PRO A 419 -23.98 31.72 -2.20
C PRO A 419 -22.57 32.03 -2.70
N ALA A 420 -21.85 32.90 -2.02
CA ALA A 420 -20.45 33.22 -2.38
C ALA A 420 -19.49 32.05 -2.10
N VAL A 421 -19.67 31.33 -1.00
CA VAL A 421 -18.88 30.12 -0.68
C VAL A 421 -19.24 29.01 -1.67
N PHE A 422 -20.52 28.82 -1.93
CA PHE A 422 -21.01 27.84 -2.91
C PHE A 422 -20.37 28.09 -4.29
N ALA A 423 -20.43 29.32 -4.81
CA ALA A 423 -19.83 29.66 -6.10
C ALA A 423 -18.30 29.45 -6.11
N ARG A 424 -17.62 29.78 -5.00
CA ARG A 424 -16.17 29.58 -4.87
C ARG A 424 -15.75 28.12 -4.74
N SER A 425 -16.61 27.26 -4.18
CA SER A 425 -16.33 25.82 -4.07
C SER A 425 -16.20 25.12 -5.43
N PHE A 426 -16.80 25.67 -6.50
CA PHE A 426 -16.65 25.19 -7.88
C PHE A 426 -15.40 25.74 -8.59
N SER A 427 -14.69 26.69 -7.98
CA SER A 427 -13.54 27.31 -8.62
C SER A 427 -12.31 26.43 -8.55
N ASN A 428 -11.97 25.78 -9.65
CA ASN A 428 -10.73 25.01 -9.79
C ASN A 428 -9.48 25.87 -10.06
N ARG A 429 -9.62 27.23 -10.10
CA ARG A 429 -8.49 28.12 -10.33
C ARG A 429 -7.49 27.99 -9.20
N ARG A 430 -6.28 27.51 -9.51
CA ARG A 430 -5.20 27.25 -8.53
C ARG A 430 -5.67 26.41 -7.33
N TRP A 431 -6.55 25.43 -7.55
CA TRP A 431 -7.12 24.63 -6.48
C TRP A 431 -6.02 23.95 -5.65
N SER A 432 -5.05 23.27 -6.28
CA SER A 432 -3.96 22.59 -5.59
C SER A 432 -3.09 23.53 -4.74
N GLU A 433 -3.01 24.81 -5.12
CA GLU A 433 -2.21 25.82 -4.40
C GLU A 433 -2.92 26.39 -3.17
N ARG A 434 -4.25 26.23 -3.07
CA ARG A 434 -5.12 26.86 -2.05
C ARG A 434 -5.75 25.88 -1.07
N VAL A 435 -5.57 24.59 -1.27
CA VAL A 435 -6.28 23.56 -0.49
C VAL A 435 -5.34 22.81 0.42
N ILE A 436 -5.78 22.56 1.66
CA ILE A 436 -5.28 21.51 2.53
C ILE A 436 -6.35 20.43 2.56
N ILE A 437 -6.08 19.28 1.97
CA ILE A 437 -6.98 18.13 1.99
C ILE A 437 -6.72 17.38 3.29
N GLY A 438 -7.76 17.03 4.05
CA GLY A 438 -7.67 16.17 5.23
C GLY A 438 -8.11 14.75 4.87
N LEU A 439 -7.21 13.80 4.93
CA LEU A 439 -7.52 12.38 4.84
C LEU A 439 -7.79 11.86 6.24
N VAL A 440 -9.00 11.42 6.50
CA VAL A 440 -9.45 10.92 7.80
C VAL A 440 -9.67 9.42 7.70
N MET A 441 -9.05 8.65 8.59
CA MET A 441 -9.12 7.19 8.65
C MET A 441 -9.48 6.74 10.06
N GLN A 442 -10.18 5.61 10.18
CA GLN A 442 -10.54 5.04 11.49
C GLN A 442 -10.32 3.53 11.55
N SER A 443 -9.92 3.03 12.73
CA SER A 443 -9.69 1.62 13.03
C SER A 443 -10.95 0.87 13.53
N LEU A 444 -12.15 1.33 13.17
CA LEU A 444 -13.41 0.76 13.64
C LEU A 444 -13.63 -0.66 13.08
N ASP A 445 -14.20 -1.56 13.91
CA ASP A 445 -14.62 -2.89 13.44
C ASP A 445 -15.96 -2.82 12.72
N ASN A 446 -15.94 -2.37 11.49
CA ASN A 446 -17.06 -2.33 10.58
C ASN A 446 -16.66 -2.77 9.17
N SER A 447 -17.63 -3.15 8.35
CA SER A 447 -17.33 -3.59 7.00
C SER A 447 -18.48 -3.41 6.02
N LEU A 448 -18.15 -3.53 4.74
CA LEU A 448 -19.09 -3.76 3.66
C LEU A 448 -19.09 -5.25 3.27
N THR A 449 -20.15 -5.68 2.60
CA THR A 449 -20.19 -6.95 1.88
C THR A 449 -20.33 -6.66 0.39
N THR A 450 -19.47 -7.27 -0.43
CA THR A 450 -19.51 -7.12 -1.88
C THR A 450 -20.11 -8.34 -2.56
N SER A 451 -20.67 -8.13 -3.72
CA SER A 451 -21.18 -9.17 -4.62
C SER A 451 -21.20 -8.66 -6.06
N VAL A 452 -21.35 -9.54 -7.03
CA VAL A 452 -21.52 -9.11 -8.43
C VAL A 452 -22.99 -9.23 -8.85
N ARG A 453 -23.51 -8.18 -9.51
CA ARG A 453 -24.87 -8.13 -10.03
C ARG A 453 -24.89 -7.70 -11.49
N ARG A 454 -25.85 -8.20 -12.26
CA ARG A 454 -26.13 -7.67 -13.59
C ARG A 454 -26.81 -6.31 -13.47
N GLY A 455 -26.42 -5.34 -14.29
CA GLY A 455 -27.14 -4.06 -14.40
C GLY A 455 -28.58 -4.25 -14.91
N LEU A 456 -29.43 -3.27 -14.66
CA LEU A 456 -30.87 -3.29 -15.01
C LEU A 456 -31.11 -3.54 -16.52
N LEU A 457 -30.20 -3.05 -17.38
CA LEU A 457 -30.25 -3.21 -18.85
C LEU A 457 -29.46 -4.42 -19.36
N GLY A 458 -29.12 -5.37 -18.48
CA GLY A 458 -28.25 -6.50 -18.84
C GLY A 458 -26.78 -6.11 -18.90
N GLY A 459 -25.95 -6.91 -19.60
CA GLY A 459 -24.52 -6.67 -19.75
C GLY A 459 -23.65 -7.41 -18.71
N ARG A 460 -22.37 -7.02 -18.62
CA ARG A 460 -21.38 -7.65 -17.73
C ARG A 460 -21.76 -7.41 -16.25
N LYS A 461 -21.69 -8.46 -15.44
CA LYS A 461 -21.82 -8.33 -13.99
C LYS A 461 -20.80 -7.34 -13.45
N LYS A 462 -21.23 -6.43 -12.56
CA LYS A 462 -20.39 -5.44 -11.88
C LYS A 462 -20.39 -5.70 -10.38
N LEU A 463 -19.27 -5.40 -9.73
CA LEU A 463 -19.19 -5.39 -8.26
C LEU A 463 -20.14 -4.33 -7.71
N THR A 464 -20.82 -4.67 -6.63
CA THR A 464 -21.69 -3.79 -5.84
C THR A 464 -21.46 -4.07 -4.37
N SER A 465 -21.86 -3.14 -3.50
CA SER A 465 -21.72 -3.24 -2.06
C SER A 465 -23.04 -3.16 -1.33
N ARG A 466 -23.03 -3.57 -0.08
CA ARG A 466 -24.03 -3.35 0.96
C ARG A 466 -23.33 -3.30 2.32
N GLN A 467 -23.97 -2.73 3.33
CA GLN A 467 -23.45 -2.78 4.70
C GLN A 467 -23.22 -4.24 5.13
N GLY A 468 -22.12 -4.49 5.85
CA GLY A 468 -21.66 -5.80 6.27
C GLY A 468 -21.72 -5.95 7.79
N HIS A 469 -20.62 -6.42 8.39
CA HIS A 469 -20.45 -6.60 9.82
C HIS A 469 -20.23 -5.26 10.53
N GLY A 470 -20.67 -5.17 11.77
CA GLY A 470 -20.50 -4.00 12.64
C GLY A 470 -21.46 -2.85 12.33
N GLU A 471 -21.19 -1.71 12.93
CA GLU A 471 -21.91 -0.48 12.66
C GLU A 471 -21.79 -0.07 11.19
N PRO A 472 -22.78 0.63 10.63
CA PRO A 472 -22.70 1.11 9.27
C PRO A 472 -21.43 1.93 9.02
N ASN A 473 -20.84 1.76 7.83
CA ASN A 473 -19.67 2.55 7.43
C ASN A 473 -19.98 4.05 7.59
N PRO A 474 -19.17 4.82 8.34
CA PRO A 474 -19.48 6.21 8.64
C PRO A 474 -19.53 7.05 7.36
N THR A 475 -20.60 7.79 7.20
CA THR A 475 -20.75 8.79 6.12
C THR A 475 -20.36 10.18 6.59
N TRP A 476 -20.02 10.33 7.87
CA TRP A 476 -19.64 11.56 8.52
C TRP A 476 -18.79 11.25 9.76
N ILE A 477 -17.63 11.89 9.86
CA ILE A 477 -16.68 11.76 10.97
C ILE A 477 -16.53 13.13 11.63
N PRO A 478 -17.05 13.33 12.87
CA PRO A 478 -17.04 14.63 13.56
C PRO A 478 -15.65 15.25 13.67
N ALA A 479 -14.67 14.49 14.15
CA ALA A 479 -13.29 14.95 14.33
C ALA A 479 -12.67 15.46 13.01
N GLY A 480 -12.93 14.79 11.89
CA GLY A 480 -12.46 15.24 10.58
C GLY A 480 -13.11 16.55 10.15
N GLN A 481 -14.41 16.73 10.40
CA GLN A 481 -15.09 17.97 10.06
C GLN A 481 -14.68 19.15 10.94
N GLU A 482 -14.45 18.91 12.21
CA GLU A 482 -13.90 19.92 13.13
C GLU A 482 -12.51 20.35 12.69
N THR A 483 -11.63 19.39 12.39
CA THR A 483 -10.29 19.67 11.85
C THR A 483 -10.36 20.53 10.58
N ALA A 484 -11.22 20.18 9.62
CA ALA A 484 -11.38 20.97 8.39
C ALA A 484 -11.91 22.39 8.65
N THR A 485 -12.81 22.58 9.61
CA THR A 485 -13.34 23.89 9.99
C THR A 485 -12.24 24.74 10.61
N ARG A 486 -11.48 24.21 11.58
CA ARG A 486 -10.37 24.93 12.22
C ARG A 486 -9.24 25.25 11.24
N LEU A 487 -8.89 24.32 10.34
CA LEU A 487 -7.95 24.60 9.25
C LEU A 487 -8.43 25.73 8.35
N ALA A 488 -9.73 25.76 8.02
CA ALA A 488 -10.30 26.82 7.17
C ALA A 488 -10.22 28.19 7.82
N GLU A 489 -10.44 28.29 9.12
CA GLU A 489 -10.27 29.53 9.89
C GLU A 489 -8.82 30.04 9.84
N ARG A 490 -7.84 29.14 9.99
CA ARG A 490 -6.40 29.49 9.99
C ARG A 490 -5.87 29.98 8.63
N ILE A 491 -6.44 29.49 7.51
CA ILE A 491 -5.99 29.89 6.17
C ILE A 491 -6.93 30.94 5.50
N ASP A 492 -7.75 31.66 6.27
CA ASP A 492 -8.80 32.56 5.76
C ASP A 492 -9.59 31.90 4.64
N GLY A 493 -10.15 30.73 4.95
CA GLY A 493 -10.78 29.84 3.96
C GLY A 493 -12.24 29.50 4.26
N PHE A 494 -12.64 28.37 3.72
CA PHE A 494 -13.90 27.71 4.05
C PHE A 494 -13.70 26.19 4.03
N PRO A 495 -14.43 25.44 4.87
CA PRO A 495 -14.32 23.99 4.94
C PRO A 495 -14.96 23.34 3.72
N GLY A 496 -14.33 22.27 3.23
CA GLY A 496 -14.76 21.47 2.09
C GLY A 496 -14.90 19.99 2.43
N GLY A 497 -15.69 19.31 1.61
CA GLY A 497 -15.85 17.86 1.58
C GLY A 497 -15.88 17.38 0.14
N THR A 498 -16.53 16.24 -0.11
CA THR A 498 -16.69 15.66 -1.44
C THR A 498 -18.16 15.65 -1.90
N TRP A 499 -18.38 15.55 -3.21
CA TRP A 499 -19.73 15.31 -3.75
C TRP A 499 -20.35 14.02 -3.22
N GLY A 500 -19.54 13.01 -2.93
CA GLY A 500 -19.99 11.78 -2.32
C GLY A 500 -20.64 12.00 -0.97
N ASP A 501 -20.11 12.90 -0.15
CA ASP A 501 -20.65 13.22 1.18
C ASP A 501 -22.06 13.81 1.11
N VAL A 502 -22.35 14.60 0.08
CA VAL A 502 -23.70 15.17 -0.13
C VAL A 502 -24.76 14.05 -0.27
N PHE A 503 -24.38 12.90 -0.83
CA PHE A 503 -25.23 11.75 -1.08
C PHE A 503 -24.99 10.57 -0.12
N ASN A 504 -24.23 10.78 0.96
CA ASN A 504 -23.83 9.72 1.91
C ASN A 504 -23.04 8.55 1.26
N VAL A 505 -22.23 8.84 0.27
CA VAL A 505 -21.31 7.92 -0.39
C VAL A 505 -19.88 8.41 -0.13
N PRO A 506 -19.25 8.01 0.99
CA PRO A 506 -17.89 8.45 1.32
C PRO A 506 -16.88 7.99 0.26
N MET A 507 -15.77 8.71 0.18
CA MET A 507 -14.68 8.37 -0.72
C MET A 507 -13.56 7.71 0.08
N THR A 508 -13.00 6.60 -0.46
CA THR A 508 -11.83 5.92 0.13
C THR A 508 -10.73 5.73 -0.91
N ALA A 509 -9.47 5.90 -0.49
CA ALA A 509 -8.28 5.44 -1.21
C ALA A 509 -7.81 4.05 -0.68
N HIS A 510 -8.47 3.50 0.35
CA HIS A 510 -8.08 2.30 1.08
C HIS A 510 -9.18 1.23 1.05
N PHE A 511 -9.50 0.73 -0.14
CA PHE A 511 -10.45 -0.37 -0.32
C PHE A 511 -9.75 -1.71 -0.10
N LEU A 512 -10.11 -2.41 0.99
CA LEU A 512 -9.42 -3.56 1.55
C LEU A 512 -10.38 -4.72 1.81
N GLY A 513 -9.85 -5.89 2.23
CA GLY A 513 -10.66 -7.03 2.64
C GLY A 513 -11.44 -7.71 1.52
N GLY A 514 -12.44 -8.51 1.91
CA GLY A 514 -13.27 -9.29 0.99
C GLY A 514 -12.72 -10.67 0.64
N CYS A 515 -11.44 -10.94 0.97
CA CYS A 515 -10.87 -12.28 1.02
C CYS A 515 -10.25 -12.49 2.41
N PRO A 516 -11.04 -12.47 3.50
CA PRO A 516 -10.51 -12.52 4.85
C PRO A 516 -9.75 -13.81 5.12
N ILE A 517 -8.69 -13.68 5.92
CA ILE A 517 -7.98 -14.81 6.51
C ILE A 517 -8.90 -15.46 7.56
N GLY A 518 -8.99 -16.76 7.56
CA GLY A 518 -9.70 -17.55 8.57
C GLY A 518 -9.04 -18.90 8.79
N ASP A 519 -9.44 -19.59 9.84
CA ASP A 519 -8.97 -20.93 10.19
C ASP A 519 -9.74 -22.06 9.49
N SER A 520 -10.84 -21.70 8.81
CA SER A 520 -11.65 -22.61 8.01
C SER A 520 -12.33 -21.90 6.84
N ALA A 521 -12.91 -22.66 5.91
CA ALA A 521 -13.67 -22.12 4.78
C ALA A 521 -14.97 -21.38 5.21
N GLU A 522 -15.47 -21.66 6.41
CA GLU A 522 -16.64 -21.00 7.02
C GLU A 522 -16.29 -19.65 7.62
N THR A 523 -15.05 -19.43 8.05
CA THR A 523 -14.57 -18.19 8.69
C THR A 523 -13.80 -17.32 7.71
N GLY A 524 -13.08 -17.90 6.74
CA GLY A 524 -12.24 -17.18 5.77
C GLY A 524 -12.46 -17.54 4.32
N VAL A 525 -11.85 -16.78 3.44
CA VAL A 525 -11.72 -17.05 2.00
C VAL A 525 -10.36 -17.68 1.73
N ILE A 526 -9.36 -17.26 2.48
CA ILE A 526 -8.00 -17.77 2.46
C ILE A 526 -7.63 -18.31 3.84
N ASP A 527 -6.78 -19.31 3.82
CA ASP A 527 -6.17 -19.83 5.04
C ASP A 527 -5.07 -18.89 5.59
N PRO A 528 -4.54 -19.13 6.79
CA PRO A 528 -3.48 -18.30 7.36
C PRO A 528 -2.16 -18.30 6.55
N TYR A 529 -2.02 -19.18 5.56
CA TYR A 529 -0.90 -19.25 4.61
C TYR A 529 -1.23 -18.56 3.27
N HIS A 530 -2.34 -17.81 3.20
CA HIS A 530 -2.85 -17.10 2.04
C HIS A 530 -3.34 -17.97 0.87
N ARG A 531 -3.56 -19.29 1.07
CA ARG A 531 -4.13 -20.18 0.04
C ARG A 531 -5.66 -20.07 0.02
N LEU A 532 -6.27 -20.01 -1.17
CA LEU A 532 -7.72 -20.05 -1.33
C LEU A 532 -8.29 -21.38 -0.83
N TYR A 533 -9.25 -21.35 0.08
CA TYR A 533 -9.99 -22.53 0.48
C TYR A 533 -10.64 -23.23 -0.72
N GLY A 534 -10.42 -24.54 -0.84
CA GLY A 534 -10.85 -25.38 -1.95
C GLY A 534 -9.99 -25.30 -3.22
N HIS A 535 -9.01 -24.36 -3.27
CA HIS A 535 -8.06 -24.20 -4.39
C HIS A 535 -6.66 -23.87 -3.84
N PRO A 536 -5.96 -24.83 -3.19
CA PRO A 536 -4.73 -24.56 -2.42
C PRO A 536 -3.57 -24.01 -3.26
N ASP A 537 -3.56 -24.25 -4.56
CA ASP A 537 -2.55 -23.72 -5.49
C ASP A 537 -2.84 -22.30 -5.97
N VAL A 538 -3.92 -21.67 -5.47
CA VAL A 538 -4.24 -20.25 -5.71
C VAL A 538 -4.08 -19.46 -4.42
N HIS A 539 -3.29 -18.40 -4.46
CA HIS A 539 -3.01 -17.55 -3.30
C HIS A 539 -3.57 -16.15 -3.51
N VAL A 540 -3.92 -15.45 -2.43
CA VAL A 540 -4.34 -14.04 -2.47
C VAL A 540 -3.47 -13.24 -1.51
N VAL A 541 -2.75 -12.22 -2.03
CA VAL A 541 -1.74 -11.48 -1.25
C VAL A 541 -1.84 -9.95 -1.39
N ASP A 542 -2.91 -9.45 -1.97
CA ASP A 542 -3.13 -8.00 -2.10
C ASP A 542 -3.99 -7.44 -0.96
N GLY A 543 -4.43 -6.20 -1.08
CA GLY A 543 -5.28 -5.56 -0.08
C GLY A 543 -6.58 -6.30 0.24
N SER A 544 -7.00 -7.27 -0.60
CA SER A 544 -8.18 -8.09 -0.29
C SER A 544 -7.96 -9.09 0.83
N ALA A 545 -6.70 -9.44 1.13
CA ALA A 545 -6.32 -10.30 2.26
C ALA A 545 -6.27 -9.54 3.61
N VAL A 546 -6.30 -8.21 3.60
CA VAL A 546 -6.29 -7.39 4.81
C VAL A 546 -7.64 -7.50 5.51
N THR A 547 -7.68 -8.23 6.62
CA THR A 547 -8.92 -8.70 7.26
C THR A 547 -9.62 -7.62 8.10
N ALA A 548 -8.87 -6.64 8.63
CA ALA A 548 -9.36 -5.60 9.55
C ALA A 548 -9.05 -4.18 9.04
N ASN A 549 -9.74 -3.16 9.57
CA ASN A 549 -9.40 -1.77 9.34
C ASN A 549 -8.10 -1.40 10.05
N LEU A 550 -7.23 -0.71 9.34
CA LEU A 550 -5.89 -0.37 9.81
C LEU A 550 -5.85 0.93 10.64
N GLY A 551 -6.79 1.84 10.38
CA GLY A 551 -6.75 3.22 10.89
C GLY A 551 -5.65 4.07 10.25
N VAL A 552 -4.83 3.50 9.35
CA VAL A 552 -3.71 4.15 8.65
C VAL A 552 -3.61 3.65 7.20
N ASN A 553 -2.67 4.17 6.42
CA ASN A 553 -2.43 3.79 5.02
C ASN A 553 -1.98 2.33 4.89
N PRO A 554 -2.50 1.55 3.94
CA PRO A 554 -2.37 0.09 3.93
C PRO A 554 -1.13 -0.45 3.23
N SER A 555 -0.39 0.36 2.49
CA SER A 555 0.66 -0.11 1.57
C SER A 555 1.74 -0.93 2.28
N LEU A 556 2.18 -0.50 3.46
CA LEU A 556 3.17 -1.23 4.27
C LEU A 556 2.63 -2.57 4.76
N THR A 557 1.37 -2.61 5.23
CA THR A 557 0.73 -3.83 5.71
C THR A 557 0.53 -4.86 4.59
N ILE A 558 0.08 -4.42 3.41
CA ILE A 558 -0.05 -5.32 2.24
C ILE A 558 1.31 -5.92 1.88
N THR A 559 2.37 -5.11 1.91
CA THR A 559 3.74 -5.57 1.64
C THR A 559 4.21 -6.57 2.70
N ALA A 560 4.02 -6.27 3.98
CA ALA A 560 4.43 -7.14 5.08
C ALA A 560 3.68 -8.49 5.09
N GLN A 561 2.37 -8.48 4.83
CA GLN A 561 1.58 -9.72 4.70
C GLN A 561 2.02 -10.56 3.50
N ALA A 562 2.36 -9.92 2.37
CA ALA A 562 2.89 -10.61 1.21
C ALA A 562 4.29 -11.18 1.47
N GLU A 563 5.18 -10.44 2.14
CA GLU A 563 6.50 -10.94 2.58
C GLU A 563 6.35 -12.18 3.47
N ARG A 564 5.42 -12.12 4.45
CA ARG A 564 5.11 -13.28 5.28
C ARG A 564 4.62 -14.47 4.45
N ALA A 565 3.64 -14.27 3.58
CA ALA A 565 3.08 -15.33 2.75
C ALA A 565 4.18 -16.01 1.89
N MET A 566 5.03 -15.21 1.25
CA MET A 566 6.10 -15.73 0.41
C MET A 566 7.26 -16.33 1.21
N SER A 567 7.47 -15.92 2.46
CA SER A 567 8.49 -16.53 3.33
C SER A 567 8.19 -17.99 3.68
N MET A 568 6.91 -18.36 3.71
CA MET A 568 6.46 -19.72 4.02
C MET A 568 6.45 -20.66 2.79
N TRP A 569 6.68 -20.11 1.61
CA TRP A 569 6.74 -20.89 0.37
C TRP A 569 8.12 -21.58 0.25
N PRO A 570 8.19 -22.89 -0.15
CA PRO A 570 9.46 -23.58 -0.31
C PRO A 570 10.30 -23.03 -1.46
N ASN A 571 11.58 -23.29 -1.51
CA ASN A 571 12.36 -23.16 -2.73
C ASN A 571 11.87 -24.21 -3.76
N LYS A 572 12.07 -23.90 -5.06
CA LYS A 572 11.64 -24.83 -6.12
C LYS A 572 12.34 -26.18 -5.96
N GLY A 573 11.54 -27.24 -5.86
CA GLY A 573 12.03 -28.60 -5.66
C GLY A 573 12.13 -29.05 -4.21
N GLU A 574 11.94 -28.14 -3.24
CA GLU A 574 11.80 -28.51 -1.82
C GLU A 574 10.37 -28.90 -1.48
N GLU A 575 10.21 -29.65 -0.39
CA GLU A 575 8.91 -30.06 0.14
C GLU A 575 8.17 -28.85 0.75
N ASP A 576 6.88 -28.76 0.50
CA ASP A 576 6.02 -27.76 1.13
C ASP A 576 5.65 -28.20 2.55
N THR A 577 6.19 -27.51 3.55
CA THR A 577 5.98 -27.83 4.97
C THR A 577 4.75 -27.16 5.57
N ARG A 578 3.99 -26.39 4.78
CA ARG A 578 2.74 -25.78 5.24
C ARG A 578 1.70 -26.87 5.54
N PRO A 579 0.98 -26.79 6.67
CA PRO A 579 -0.10 -27.74 6.99
C PRO A 579 -1.15 -27.81 5.89
N GLU A 580 -1.85 -28.94 5.79
CA GLU A 580 -3.00 -29.09 4.88
C GLU A 580 -4.12 -28.10 5.24
N GLN A 581 -4.94 -27.73 4.25
CA GLN A 581 -6.08 -26.83 4.51
C GLN A 581 -7.07 -27.48 5.48
N GLY A 582 -7.47 -26.72 6.51
CA GLY A 582 -8.36 -27.19 7.57
C GLY A 582 -7.64 -27.74 8.81
N GLU A 583 -6.34 -27.92 8.75
CA GLU A 583 -5.55 -28.18 9.94
C GLU A 583 -5.37 -26.91 10.77
N ARG A 584 -5.17 -27.10 12.10
CA ARG A 584 -4.90 -25.97 12.99
C ARG A 584 -3.67 -25.22 12.53
N TYR A 585 -3.75 -23.87 12.53
CA TYR A 585 -2.62 -23.01 12.22
C TYR A 585 -1.39 -23.36 13.06
N ARG A 586 -0.25 -23.43 12.40
CA ARG A 586 1.06 -23.62 13.00
C ARG A 586 2.03 -22.60 12.42
N ARG A 587 2.66 -21.78 13.26
CA ARG A 587 3.73 -20.88 12.84
C ARG A 587 4.89 -21.74 12.33
N ILE A 588 5.26 -21.56 11.06
CA ILE A 588 6.40 -22.26 10.44
C ILE A 588 7.59 -21.30 10.32
N ARG A 589 8.78 -21.88 10.27
CA ARG A 589 9.99 -21.07 10.06
C ARG A 589 10.02 -20.54 8.64
N PRO A 590 10.39 -19.24 8.46
CA PRO A 590 10.61 -18.70 7.13
C PRO A 590 11.65 -19.50 6.34
N VAL A 591 11.36 -19.79 5.08
CA VAL A 591 12.28 -20.42 4.14
C VAL A 591 13.07 -19.32 3.44
N PHE A 592 14.38 -19.29 3.64
CA PHE A 592 15.25 -18.36 2.94
C PHE A 592 15.34 -18.73 1.46
N PRO A 593 15.32 -17.74 0.55
CA PRO A 593 15.46 -18.01 -0.86
C PRO A 593 16.88 -18.51 -1.18
N ALA A 594 16.98 -19.40 -2.16
CA ALA A 594 18.26 -19.95 -2.60
C ALA A 594 19.15 -18.90 -3.28
N ARG A 595 18.56 -17.82 -3.83
CA ARG A 595 19.27 -16.78 -4.60
C ARG A 595 18.76 -15.39 -4.21
N PRO A 596 19.12 -14.87 -3.01
CA PRO A 596 18.69 -13.52 -2.60
C PRO A 596 19.18 -12.46 -3.61
N ALA A 597 18.27 -11.61 -4.05
CA ALA A 597 18.56 -10.57 -5.04
C ALA A 597 19.34 -9.38 -4.46
N VAL A 598 19.09 -9.07 -3.18
CA VAL A 598 19.77 -7.99 -2.46
C VAL A 598 21.00 -8.54 -1.75
N PRO A 599 22.20 -7.96 -1.98
CA PRO A 599 23.44 -8.42 -1.36
C PRO A 599 23.42 -8.39 0.17
N ALA A 600 24.15 -9.31 0.79
CA ALA A 600 24.41 -9.30 2.23
C ALA A 600 25.11 -7.99 2.66
N GLY A 601 24.73 -7.45 3.82
CA GLY A 601 25.22 -6.18 4.34
C GLY A 601 24.51 -4.93 3.79
N ALA A 602 23.71 -5.05 2.72
CA ALA A 602 22.87 -3.95 2.23
C ALA A 602 21.77 -3.59 3.22
N PHE A 603 21.32 -2.32 3.20
CA PHE A 603 20.21 -1.87 4.09
C PHE A 603 18.95 -2.73 3.93
N ALA A 604 18.58 -3.05 2.70
CA ALA A 604 17.41 -3.86 2.38
C ALA A 604 17.68 -5.38 2.28
N GLU A 605 18.82 -5.86 2.76
CA GLU A 605 19.12 -7.30 2.86
C GLU A 605 17.95 -8.06 3.47
N LEU A 606 17.63 -9.24 2.95
CA LEU A 606 16.54 -10.06 3.49
C LEU A 606 16.88 -10.59 4.88
N ARG A 607 16.07 -10.21 5.86
CA ARG A 607 16.19 -10.63 7.26
C ARG A 607 14.82 -10.95 7.81
N PHE A 608 14.73 -11.98 8.65
CA PHE A 608 13.50 -12.35 9.35
C PHE A 608 13.58 -12.05 10.86
N THR A 609 14.60 -11.30 11.28
CA THR A 609 14.73 -10.79 12.64
C THR A 609 14.62 -9.27 12.60
N PRO A 610 13.74 -8.64 13.37
CA PRO A 610 13.63 -7.18 13.39
C PRO A 610 14.98 -6.53 13.74
N SER A 611 15.44 -5.61 12.91
CA SER A 611 16.71 -4.87 13.12
C SER A 611 16.48 -3.38 13.43
N LEU A 612 15.29 -2.86 13.15
CA LEU A 612 14.91 -1.49 13.45
C LEU A 612 13.87 -1.48 14.56
N PRO A 613 13.94 -0.54 15.53
CA PRO A 613 12.83 -0.35 16.44
C PRO A 613 11.61 -0.07 15.59
N LEU A 614 10.59 -0.91 15.72
CA LEU A 614 9.28 -0.58 15.21
C LEU A 614 8.93 0.72 15.92
N SER A 615 8.94 1.85 15.20
CA SER A 615 8.36 3.09 15.74
C SER A 615 6.86 2.79 15.88
N VAL A 616 6.53 2.20 17.01
CA VAL A 616 5.17 2.13 17.49
C VAL A 616 4.71 3.58 17.50
N VAL A 617 3.65 3.88 16.79
CA VAL A 617 2.82 5.00 17.19
C VAL A 617 2.38 4.60 18.60
N ASP A 618 3.02 5.18 19.63
CA ASP A 618 2.62 4.92 20.99
C ASP A 618 1.14 5.23 21.06
N SER A 619 0.33 4.19 21.21
CA SER A 619 -1.07 4.36 21.57
C SER A 619 -1.07 5.25 22.80
N PRO A 620 -1.91 6.30 22.88
CA PRO A 620 -1.98 7.13 24.08
C PRO A 620 -2.14 6.20 25.26
N SER A 621 -1.16 6.23 26.17
CA SER A 621 -1.17 5.42 27.38
C SER A 621 -2.53 5.61 28.06
N ARG A 622 -3.23 4.51 28.31
CA ARG A 622 -4.44 4.53 29.13
C ARG A 622 -4.08 5.23 30.43
N SER A 623 -4.55 6.45 30.60
CA SER A 623 -4.58 7.14 31.88
C SER A 623 -5.41 6.27 32.82
N GLY A 624 -4.77 5.83 33.92
CA GLY A 624 -5.27 4.81 34.80
C GLY A 624 -6.68 5.05 35.30
N ASP A 625 -7.44 4.00 35.24
CA ASP A 625 -8.62 3.83 36.07
C ASP A 625 -8.18 3.29 37.45
N GLY A 626 -8.53 4.02 38.47
CA GLY A 626 -8.30 3.66 39.86
C GLY A 626 -9.08 2.43 40.28
N GLY A 627 -8.44 1.52 40.92
CA GLY A 627 -9.03 0.41 41.69
C GLY A 627 -8.28 0.21 42.99
N PRO A 628 -8.88 -0.38 44.01
CA PRO A 628 -8.89 0.13 45.39
C PRO A 628 -7.70 -0.31 46.24
N GLU A 629 -7.56 0.47 47.32
CA GLU A 629 -6.70 0.32 48.48
C GLU A 629 -6.58 -1.11 49.05
N GLY A 630 -5.36 -1.42 49.54
CA GLY A 630 -5.07 -2.61 50.33
C GLY A 630 -3.69 -2.57 50.95
N ASP A 631 -3.56 -1.84 52.04
CA ASP A 631 -2.76 -1.95 53.30
C ASP A 631 -1.26 -2.37 53.35
N PRO A 632 -0.54 -2.08 54.45
CA PRO A 632 0.71 -1.35 54.42
C PRO A 632 1.96 -2.14 54.90
N VAL A 633 3.12 -1.60 54.53
CA VAL A 633 4.46 -1.42 55.17
C VAL A 633 5.01 -2.43 56.18
N PRO A 634 6.34 -2.69 56.30
CA PRO A 634 7.09 -1.81 57.19
C PRO A 634 8.44 -1.24 56.69
N GLU A 635 8.79 -0.09 57.31
CA GLU A 635 10.04 0.64 57.31
C GLU A 635 11.26 -0.19 57.79
N GLU A 636 12.43 0.20 57.32
CA GLU A 636 13.61 0.52 58.11
C GLU A 636 14.81 0.90 57.25
N GLY A 637 15.43 2.05 57.51
CA GLY A 637 16.81 2.25 57.65
C GLY A 637 17.42 3.52 57.03
N ALA A 638 17.36 4.61 57.86
CA ALA A 638 18.34 5.69 58.09
C ALA A 638 19.39 6.15 57.05
N VAL A 639 19.31 7.41 56.77
CA VAL A 639 20.15 8.58 56.41
C VAL A 639 21.63 8.51 56.91
N PRO A 640 22.67 9.23 56.32
CA PRO A 640 22.77 10.67 56.51
C PRO A 640 23.24 11.55 55.31
N ALA A 641 23.02 12.85 55.56
CA ALA A 641 23.21 14.06 54.79
C ALA A 641 24.68 14.47 54.53
N GLU A 642 24.82 15.41 53.61
CA GLU A 642 25.52 16.71 53.66
C GLU A 642 26.20 17.10 52.36
N GLY A 643 26.03 18.40 51.98
CA GLY A 643 26.95 19.09 51.13
C GLY A 643 26.34 20.14 50.15
N ALA A 644 25.87 21.25 50.73
CA ALA A 644 25.99 22.69 50.36
C ALA A 644 26.17 23.13 48.89
N VAL A 645 25.33 24.08 48.54
CA VAL A 645 25.27 25.10 47.47
C VAL A 645 26.52 26.02 47.47
N PRO A 646 26.90 26.73 46.34
CA PRO A 646 26.42 28.10 46.24
C PRO A 646 25.95 28.57 44.83
N GLU A 647 25.04 29.55 44.92
CA GLU A 647 24.64 30.52 43.90
C GLU A 647 25.82 31.28 43.30
N GLU A 648 25.70 31.65 42.02
CA GLU A 648 26.06 33.00 41.59
C GLU A 648 25.29 33.45 40.35
N VAL A 649 24.77 34.58 40.46
CA VAL A 649 24.01 35.54 39.68
C VAL A 649 24.85 36.09 38.52
N GLY A 650 24.20 36.38 37.38
CA GLY A 650 24.77 37.15 36.29
C GLY A 650 23.74 37.60 35.27
N ALA A 651 23.05 38.69 35.58
CA ALA A 651 22.22 39.47 34.67
C ALA A 651 23.11 40.40 33.81
N VAL A 652 22.84 40.49 32.49
CA VAL A 652 23.23 41.63 31.64
C VAL A 652 22.13 41.87 30.61
N ALA A 653 21.31 42.83 30.82
CA ALA A 653 21.07 44.16 30.31
C ALA A 653 20.80 44.26 28.78
N VAL A 654 19.62 44.80 28.57
CA VAL A 654 19.00 45.38 27.35
C VAL A 654 19.86 46.54 26.82
N GLY A 655 19.96 46.68 25.50
CA GLY A 655 20.50 47.83 24.81
C GLY A 655 19.68 48.17 23.58
N GLU A 656 18.80 49.14 23.69
CA GLU A 656 18.22 49.93 22.59
C GLU A 656 19.30 50.74 21.90
N ALA A 657 19.23 50.85 20.57
CA ALA A 657 19.75 52.02 19.86
C ALA A 657 19.00 52.24 18.56
N ALA A 658 18.56 53.46 18.47
CA ALA A 658 17.69 54.13 17.58
C ALA A 658 18.21 54.32 16.13
N ALA A 659 17.25 54.67 15.30
CA ALA A 659 17.19 55.18 13.96
C ALA A 659 18.31 56.12 13.47
N ALA A 660 18.66 56.00 12.19
CA ALA A 660 19.01 57.17 11.35
C ALA A 660 18.61 56.90 9.89
N THR A 661 17.91 57.86 9.39
CA THR A 661 17.42 58.16 8.04
C THR A 661 18.55 58.46 7.03
N GLY A 662 18.35 58.17 5.77
CA GLY A 662 19.20 58.63 4.66
C GLY A 662 18.75 58.17 3.30
N ASP A 663 18.26 59.05 2.58
CA ASP A 663 17.54 59.27 1.34
C ASP A 663 18.41 59.08 0.04
N GLU A 664 17.70 59.05 -1.10
CA GLU A 664 18.19 59.23 -2.51
C GLU A 664 18.82 57.99 -3.20
N ALA A 665 18.54 57.66 -4.45
CA ALA A 665 17.74 58.14 -5.57
C ALA A 665 17.74 57.07 -6.69
N ARG A 666 16.71 57.10 -7.49
CA ARG A 666 16.57 56.37 -8.77
C ARG A 666 17.57 56.87 -9.87
N PRO A 667 17.73 56.15 -11.00
CA PRO A 667 16.62 55.79 -11.89
C PRO A 667 16.37 54.30 -12.09
#